data_b86e4dd69a927fc5f71d96389a20f259
#
_entry.id   b86e4dd69a927fc5f71d96389a20f259
#
_cell.length_a   1.000
_cell.length_b   1.000
_cell.length_c   1.000
_cell.angle_alpha   90.00
_cell.angle_beta   90.00
_cell.angle_gamma   90.00
#
_symmetry.space_group_name_H-M   'P 1'
#
loop_
_entity.id
_entity.type
_entity.pdbx_description
1 polymer ?
#
loop_
_entity_poly.entity_id
_entity_poly.type
_entity_poly.pdbx_seq_one_letter_code
_entity_poly.pdbx_strand_id
1 'polypeptide(L)'
;MPVAHVALPVPLARTFDYFIPAGMQVASGCRVMVPFGKRQAVGIVVSVSEHGELPLNELKPVAEVLDGASLFPDSLWRVLLWAAEYYHHPLGDVLFHALPGLLRQGKPAHHAPLWYWFATEEGKAVDLNSLKRAPKQQQALAAVRQNIIWRHQVSELEISETGLQALRAKGLCDLKSAAPSAADWRDSYSVEGERLRLNTEQATAIGAIHSSADHFAVWLLAGITGSGKTEVYLSVLENVLAQGKQALVLVPEIGLTPQTIARFRERFNAPVEVLHSGLNDSERLAVWLKARSGEAAIVIGTRSSLFTPFCRLGVIVIDEEHDSSYKQQEGWRYHARDLAVYRAHAEDIPIILGSATPALETLHNVQVGKYRQLRLTKRAGNARPATQQVVDLKGQPLKSGLAPALIKKIGQHLKADNQVILFLNRRGFAPALLCHECGWIAECPRCDHYYTYHQGQRHLRCHHCDSQRAIPQQCPHCGSTNLVPVGMGTEQLEHSLEPEFPGVPISRIDRDTTSRKGALEQQLAEVHRGGARILIGTQMLAKGHHFPDVTLVALLDVDGALFSADFRAAERFAQLYIQVSGRAGRAGKQGEVLLQTHHPEHPLLQTLLTKGYDDFASQALTERKTVFLPPFTSHIMFRAEDQNNHQAPLFLQQLRNLLESSPLRDDQLWIMGPVPCLQPKRGGRFRWQILLQHPSRARLQRLVSHSLKLVNTLPESRKVKWMLDVDPTDG
;
A
#
# COMPACT_ATOMS: atom_id res chain seq x y z
N MET A 1 -24.15 -38.20 2.52
CA MET A 1 -24.19 -36.95 1.75
C MET A 1 -22.94 -36.16 2.05
N PRO A 2 -22.27 -35.56 1.05
CA PRO A 2 -21.07 -34.78 1.29
C PRO A 2 -21.37 -33.48 2.03
N VAL A 3 -20.37 -33.01 2.77
CA VAL A 3 -20.42 -31.79 3.57
C VAL A 3 -19.47 -30.76 2.99
N ALA A 4 -19.96 -29.53 2.77
CA ALA A 4 -19.16 -28.39 2.36
C ALA A 4 -18.70 -27.61 3.60
N HIS A 5 -17.40 -27.39 3.70
CA HIS A 5 -16.81 -26.50 4.70
C HIS A 5 -16.71 -25.11 4.10
N VAL A 6 -17.53 -24.18 4.56
CA VAL A 6 -17.75 -22.87 3.94
C VAL A 6 -17.14 -21.78 4.78
N ALA A 7 -16.34 -20.93 4.16
CA ALA A 7 -15.83 -19.70 4.74
C ALA A 7 -16.84 -18.58 4.53
N LEU A 8 -17.19 -17.88 5.61
CA LEU A 8 -18.09 -16.73 5.59
C LEU A 8 -17.34 -15.46 6.00
N PRO A 9 -17.76 -14.26 5.53
CA PRO A 9 -17.11 -13.00 5.86
C PRO A 9 -17.47 -12.52 7.28
N VAL A 10 -17.12 -13.33 8.27
CA VAL A 10 -17.39 -13.07 9.69
C VAL A 10 -16.06 -13.12 10.46
N PRO A 11 -15.94 -12.43 11.61
CA PRO A 11 -14.69 -12.36 12.36
C PRO A 11 -14.42 -13.63 13.19
N LEU A 12 -14.84 -14.78 12.71
CA LEU A 12 -14.65 -16.07 13.37
C LEU A 12 -13.62 -16.90 12.60
N ALA A 13 -12.66 -17.46 13.33
CA ALA A 13 -11.56 -18.23 12.76
C ALA A 13 -11.95 -19.69 12.46
N ARG A 14 -13.14 -19.91 11.92
CA ARG A 14 -13.63 -21.25 11.59
C ARG A 14 -14.42 -21.26 10.29
N THR A 15 -14.54 -22.41 9.67
CA THR A 15 -15.50 -22.68 8.59
C THR A 15 -16.83 -23.14 9.18
N PHE A 16 -17.86 -23.07 8.37
CA PHE A 16 -19.21 -23.50 8.72
C PHE A 16 -19.62 -24.66 7.82
N ASP A 17 -20.19 -25.70 8.41
CA ASP A 17 -20.53 -26.93 7.71
C ASP A 17 -21.97 -26.88 7.20
N TYR A 18 -22.13 -27.28 5.93
CA TYR A 18 -23.42 -27.40 5.27
C TYR A 18 -23.45 -28.70 4.48
N PHE A 19 -24.56 -29.44 4.52
CA PHE A 19 -24.67 -30.59 3.64
C PHE A 19 -24.94 -30.17 2.19
N ILE A 20 -24.45 -30.96 1.25
CA ILE A 20 -24.63 -30.71 -0.17
C ILE A 20 -25.81 -31.57 -0.66
N PRO A 21 -26.95 -30.96 -1.05
CA PRO A 21 -28.09 -31.70 -1.57
C PRO A 21 -27.76 -32.54 -2.80
N ALA A 22 -28.51 -33.60 -3.02
CA ALA A 22 -28.34 -34.45 -4.18
C ALA A 22 -28.50 -33.65 -5.47
N GLY A 23 -27.62 -33.85 -6.44
CA GLY A 23 -27.63 -33.13 -7.73
C GLY A 23 -26.84 -31.84 -7.76
N MET A 24 -26.35 -31.34 -6.63
CA MET A 24 -25.43 -30.20 -6.57
C MET A 24 -23.98 -30.68 -6.64
N GLN A 25 -23.18 -30.03 -7.48
CA GLN A 25 -21.74 -30.23 -7.54
C GLN A 25 -21.05 -29.00 -6.97
N VAL A 26 -20.22 -29.20 -5.96
CA VAL A 26 -19.54 -28.15 -5.23
C VAL A 26 -18.04 -28.46 -5.17
N ALA A 27 -17.22 -27.47 -5.51
CA ALA A 27 -15.77 -27.59 -5.47
C ALA A 27 -15.15 -26.47 -4.63
N SER A 28 -13.94 -26.70 -4.13
CA SER A 28 -13.17 -25.65 -3.42
C SER A 28 -13.01 -24.41 -4.29
N GLY A 29 -13.17 -23.23 -3.69
CA GLY A 29 -13.06 -21.94 -4.37
C GLY A 29 -14.33 -21.45 -5.06
N CYS A 30 -15.40 -22.27 -5.08
CA CYS A 30 -16.71 -21.85 -5.57
C CYS A 30 -17.48 -21.07 -4.50
N ARG A 31 -18.23 -20.08 -4.94
CA ARG A 31 -19.18 -19.40 -4.08
C ARG A 31 -20.47 -20.20 -3.98
N VAL A 32 -21.07 -20.19 -2.80
CA VAL A 32 -22.35 -20.81 -2.52
C VAL A 32 -23.23 -19.83 -1.74
N MET A 33 -24.54 -19.96 -1.93
CA MET A 33 -25.51 -19.30 -1.07
C MET A 33 -25.91 -20.27 0.04
N VAL A 34 -25.74 -19.85 1.29
CA VAL A 34 -26.02 -20.70 2.46
C VAL A 34 -26.85 -19.95 3.49
N PRO A 35 -27.72 -20.66 4.24
CA PRO A 35 -28.40 -20.03 5.36
C PRO A 35 -27.44 -19.72 6.50
N PHE A 36 -27.48 -18.49 7.00
CA PHE A 36 -26.68 -18.04 8.13
C PHE A 36 -27.55 -17.20 9.07
N GLY A 37 -27.88 -17.75 10.23
CA GLY A 37 -28.89 -17.16 11.10
C GLY A 37 -30.27 -17.10 10.44
N LYS A 38 -30.85 -15.91 10.38
CA LYS A 38 -32.12 -15.65 9.72
C LYS A 38 -31.98 -15.21 8.26
N ARG A 39 -30.75 -15.16 7.75
CA ARG A 39 -30.41 -14.63 6.41
C ARG A 39 -29.79 -15.71 5.54
N GLN A 40 -29.79 -15.44 4.26
CA GLN A 40 -28.94 -16.11 3.28
C GLN A 40 -27.64 -15.32 3.16
N ALA A 41 -26.50 -16.00 3.09
CA ALA A 41 -25.19 -15.38 2.94
C ALA A 41 -24.40 -16.03 1.82
N VAL A 42 -23.57 -15.24 1.15
CA VAL A 42 -22.58 -15.74 0.21
C VAL A 42 -21.40 -16.29 0.98
N GLY A 43 -21.04 -17.54 0.72
CA GLY A 43 -19.84 -18.16 1.27
C GLY A 43 -18.93 -18.70 0.19
N ILE A 44 -17.70 -19.04 0.55
CA ILE A 44 -16.73 -19.66 -0.33
C ILE A 44 -16.42 -21.05 0.21
N VAL A 45 -16.55 -22.08 -0.62
CA VAL A 45 -16.24 -23.44 -0.23
C VAL A 45 -14.74 -23.61 -0.10
N VAL A 46 -14.29 -23.99 1.08
CA VAL A 46 -12.87 -24.25 1.35
C VAL A 46 -12.51 -25.70 0.99
N SER A 47 -13.35 -26.63 1.41
CA SER A 47 -13.17 -28.05 1.16
C SER A 47 -14.50 -28.79 1.21
N VAL A 48 -14.51 -30.00 0.67
CA VAL A 48 -15.65 -30.92 0.71
C VAL A 48 -15.18 -32.23 1.35
N SER A 49 -15.97 -32.76 2.27
CA SER A 49 -15.68 -34.04 2.93
C SER A 49 -16.98 -34.83 3.15
N GLU A 50 -16.85 -36.08 3.59
CA GLU A 50 -18.02 -36.90 3.90
C GLU A 50 -18.60 -36.68 5.29
N HIS A 51 -17.82 -36.05 6.18
CA HIS A 51 -18.18 -35.81 7.57
C HIS A 51 -17.96 -34.35 7.98
N GLY A 52 -18.89 -33.79 8.76
CA GLY A 52 -18.80 -32.50 9.41
C GLY A 52 -18.64 -32.64 10.92
N GLU A 53 -18.52 -31.51 11.63
CA GLU A 53 -18.48 -31.47 13.11
C GLU A 53 -19.79 -31.90 13.75
N LEU A 54 -20.91 -31.67 13.04
CA LEU A 54 -22.25 -32.01 13.50
C LEU A 54 -22.80 -33.20 12.70
N PRO A 55 -23.76 -33.96 13.28
CA PRO A 55 -24.50 -34.96 12.51
C PRO A 55 -25.23 -34.33 11.33
N LEU A 56 -25.35 -35.09 10.23
CA LEU A 56 -26.00 -34.61 8.98
C LEU A 56 -27.41 -34.07 9.17
N ASN A 57 -28.16 -34.64 10.12
CA ASN A 57 -29.52 -34.19 10.44
C ASN A 57 -29.57 -32.81 11.13
N GLU A 58 -28.46 -32.34 11.66
CA GLU A 58 -28.34 -31.01 12.30
C GLU A 58 -27.79 -29.95 11.36
N LEU A 59 -27.25 -30.36 10.21
CA LEU A 59 -26.69 -29.43 9.21
C LEU A 59 -27.78 -28.84 8.33
N LYS A 60 -27.64 -27.56 8.01
CA LYS A 60 -28.48 -26.91 6.99
C LYS A 60 -27.94 -27.18 5.59
N PRO A 61 -28.78 -27.16 4.56
CA PRO A 61 -28.35 -27.41 3.20
C PRO A 61 -27.68 -26.18 2.55
N VAL A 62 -26.80 -26.41 1.60
CA VAL A 62 -26.40 -25.40 0.62
C VAL A 62 -27.63 -25.03 -0.20
N ALA A 63 -27.99 -23.74 -0.23
CA ALA A 63 -29.20 -23.27 -0.95
C ALA A 63 -28.98 -23.21 -2.44
N GLU A 64 -27.81 -22.71 -2.89
CA GLU A 64 -27.51 -22.51 -4.30
C GLU A 64 -25.98 -22.55 -4.50
N VAL A 65 -25.53 -23.08 -5.61
CA VAL A 65 -24.13 -23.02 -6.06
C VAL A 65 -24.02 -21.90 -7.09
N LEU A 66 -23.19 -20.91 -6.82
CA LEU A 66 -23.07 -19.71 -7.65
C LEU A 66 -22.07 -19.88 -8.80
N ASP A 67 -21.09 -20.77 -8.65
CA ASP A 67 -20.01 -20.95 -9.61
C ASP A 67 -19.85 -22.42 -9.99
N GLY A 68 -19.64 -22.68 -11.28
CA GLY A 68 -19.41 -24.04 -11.79
C GLY A 68 -17.97 -24.55 -11.57
N ALA A 69 -17.05 -23.64 -11.26
CA ALA A 69 -15.65 -23.96 -10.99
C ALA A 69 -15.07 -22.91 -10.02
N SER A 70 -13.90 -23.21 -9.46
CA SER A 70 -13.22 -22.27 -8.56
C SER A 70 -13.01 -20.90 -9.22
N LEU A 71 -13.28 -19.83 -8.47
CA LEU A 71 -12.99 -18.47 -8.90
C LEU A 71 -11.51 -18.14 -8.87
N PHE A 72 -10.72 -18.89 -8.10
CA PHE A 72 -9.31 -18.61 -7.86
C PHE A 72 -8.43 -19.59 -8.64
N PRO A 73 -7.41 -19.09 -9.35
CA PRO A 73 -6.34 -19.97 -9.81
C PRO A 73 -5.70 -20.72 -8.63
N ASP A 74 -5.23 -21.96 -8.85
CA ASP A 74 -4.68 -22.82 -7.79
C ASP A 74 -3.55 -22.15 -7.01
N SER A 75 -2.66 -21.43 -7.70
CA SER A 75 -1.56 -20.70 -7.06
C SER A 75 -2.06 -19.59 -6.15
N LEU A 76 -3.02 -18.80 -6.59
CA LEU A 76 -3.61 -17.73 -5.78
C LEU A 76 -4.38 -18.30 -4.59
N TRP A 77 -5.09 -19.40 -4.78
CA TRP A 77 -5.79 -20.11 -3.71
C TRP A 77 -4.84 -20.52 -2.59
N ARG A 78 -3.71 -21.12 -2.94
CA ARG A 78 -2.66 -21.50 -1.98
C ARG A 78 -2.08 -20.29 -1.25
N VAL A 79 -1.86 -19.19 -1.96
CA VAL A 79 -1.38 -17.93 -1.36
C VAL A 79 -2.36 -17.40 -0.31
N LEU A 80 -3.66 -17.40 -0.62
CA LEU A 80 -4.70 -16.91 0.30
C LEU A 80 -4.82 -17.78 1.55
N LEU A 81 -4.78 -19.11 1.39
CA LEU A 81 -4.81 -20.03 2.53
C LEU A 81 -3.58 -19.86 3.43
N TRP A 82 -2.41 -19.77 2.84
CA TRP A 82 -1.17 -19.52 3.58
C TRP A 82 -1.19 -18.16 4.30
N ALA A 83 -1.68 -17.12 3.63
CA ALA A 83 -1.74 -15.77 4.20
C ALA A 83 -2.68 -15.69 5.40
N ALA A 84 -3.83 -16.36 5.35
CA ALA A 84 -4.74 -16.42 6.49
C ALA A 84 -4.07 -17.04 7.71
N GLU A 85 -3.29 -18.10 7.53
CA GLU A 85 -2.53 -18.75 8.58
C GLU A 85 -1.38 -17.88 9.09
N TYR A 86 -0.58 -17.34 8.18
CA TYR A 86 0.59 -16.51 8.53
C TYR A 86 0.21 -15.25 9.32
N TYR A 87 -0.81 -14.54 8.86
CA TYR A 87 -1.27 -13.30 9.50
C TYR A 87 -2.28 -13.56 10.63
N HIS A 88 -2.60 -14.80 10.93
CA HIS A 88 -3.59 -15.19 11.95
C HIS A 88 -4.91 -14.44 11.76
N HIS A 89 -5.35 -14.34 10.52
CA HIS A 89 -6.56 -13.62 10.16
C HIS A 89 -7.67 -14.59 9.73
N PRO A 90 -8.94 -14.32 10.05
CA PRO A 90 -10.05 -15.20 9.67
C PRO A 90 -10.06 -15.49 8.16
N LEU A 91 -10.09 -16.77 7.80
CA LEU A 91 -10.01 -17.21 6.40
C LEU A 91 -11.13 -16.61 5.54
N GLY A 92 -12.34 -16.53 6.07
CA GLY A 92 -13.45 -15.92 5.35
C GLY A 92 -13.18 -14.48 4.95
N ASP A 93 -12.64 -13.69 5.86
CA ASP A 93 -12.29 -12.29 5.57
C ASP A 93 -11.16 -12.18 4.53
N VAL A 94 -10.16 -13.04 4.61
CA VAL A 94 -9.07 -13.11 3.61
C VAL A 94 -9.61 -13.41 2.21
N LEU A 95 -10.42 -14.45 2.08
CA LEU A 95 -10.97 -14.87 0.79
C LEU A 95 -11.90 -13.81 0.19
N PHE A 96 -12.76 -13.20 1.00
CA PHE A 96 -13.65 -12.15 0.55
C PHE A 96 -12.91 -10.86 0.20
N HIS A 97 -11.80 -10.55 0.89
CA HIS A 97 -10.95 -9.42 0.55
C HIS A 97 -10.36 -9.54 -0.86
N ALA A 98 -10.09 -10.75 -1.31
CA ALA A 98 -9.55 -11.02 -2.65
C ALA A 98 -10.60 -10.93 -3.76
N LEU A 99 -11.89 -10.80 -3.43
CA LEU A 99 -12.96 -10.69 -4.42
C LEU A 99 -13.41 -9.24 -4.60
N PRO A 100 -13.78 -8.84 -5.83
CA PRO A 100 -14.48 -7.57 -6.06
C PRO A 100 -15.81 -7.51 -5.31
N GLY A 101 -16.27 -6.30 -4.99
CA GLY A 101 -17.49 -6.10 -4.22
C GLY A 101 -18.73 -6.77 -4.81
N LEU A 102 -18.89 -6.73 -6.11
CA LEU A 102 -20.05 -7.37 -6.79
C LEU A 102 -20.02 -8.91 -6.61
N LEU A 103 -18.85 -9.53 -6.63
CA LEU A 103 -18.75 -10.98 -6.41
C LEU A 103 -19.03 -11.35 -4.95
N ARG A 104 -18.68 -10.47 -4.00
CA ARG A 104 -19.03 -10.65 -2.58
C ARG A 104 -20.55 -10.61 -2.37
N GLN A 105 -21.27 -9.89 -3.22
CA GLN A 105 -22.74 -9.79 -3.19
C GLN A 105 -23.44 -10.94 -3.89
N GLY A 106 -22.71 -11.87 -4.49
CA GLY A 106 -23.27 -13.01 -5.20
C GLY A 106 -23.57 -12.75 -6.68
N LYS A 107 -23.12 -11.64 -7.25
CA LYS A 107 -23.30 -11.36 -8.69
C LYS A 107 -22.49 -12.35 -9.54
N PRO A 108 -22.93 -12.64 -10.79
CA PRO A 108 -22.25 -13.58 -11.65
C PRO A 108 -20.81 -13.20 -11.96
N ALA A 109 -19.93 -14.19 -11.98
CA ALA A 109 -18.50 -14.04 -12.29
C ALA A 109 -18.22 -14.19 -13.79
N HIS A 110 -18.98 -13.51 -14.61
CA HIS A 110 -18.79 -13.44 -16.05
C HIS A 110 -19.16 -12.04 -16.53
N HIS A 111 -18.62 -11.65 -17.68
CA HIS A 111 -18.96 -10.38 -18.30
C HIS A 111 -20.46 -10.32 -18.59
N ALA A 112 -21.07 -9.16 -18.29
CA ALA A 112 -22.43 -8.91 -18.72
C ALA A 112 -22.49 -9.00 -20.26
N PRO A 113 -23.50 -9.64 -20.83
CA PRO A 113 -23.64 -9.68 -22.28
C PRO A 113 -23.78 -8.26 -22.82
N LEU A 114 -23.09 -7.97 -23.92
CA LEU A 114 -23.25 -6.74 -24.65
C LEU A 114 -24.49 -6.87 -25.51
N TRP A 115 -25.34 -5.83 -25.51
CA TRP A 115 -26.56 -5.77 -26.29
C TRP A 115 -26.36 -4.89 -27.52
N TYR A 116 -26.88 -5.32 -28.66
CA TYR A 116 -26.87 -4.53 -29.89
C TYR A 116 -28.23 -4.51 -30.56
N TRP A 117 -28.50 -3.38 -31.19
CA TRP A 117 -29.67 -3.16 -32.03
C TRP A 117 -29.36 -3.64 -33.46
N PHE A 118 -30.30 -4.36 -34.05
CA PHE A 118 -30.22 -4.79 -35.45
C PHE A 118 -31.58 -4.61 -36.13
N ALA A 119 -31.58 -4.39 -37.45
CA ALA A 119 -32.80 -4.35 -38.24
C ALA A 119 -33.31 -5.77 -38.49
N THR A 120 -34.57 -5.99 -38.22
CA THR A 120 -35.27 -7.23 -38.61
C THR A 120 -35.43 -7.31 -40.13
N GLU A 121 -35.82 -8.47 -40.67
CA GLU A 121 -36.10 -8.58 -42.11
C GLU A 121 -37.22 -7.61 -42.53
N GLU A 122 -38.22 -7.44 -41.70
CA GLU A 122 -39.28 -6.44 -41.92
C GLU A 122 -38.72 -5.02 -41.87
N GLY A 123 -37.82 -4.72 -40.93
CA GLY A 123 -37.13 -3.43 -40.83
C GLY A 123 -36.22 -3.12 -42.01
N LYS A 124 -35.62 -4.12 -42.63
CA LYS A 124 -34.85 -3.95 -43.86
C LYS A 124 -35.71 -3.72 -45.11
N ALA A 125 -36.91 -4.27 -45.11
CA ALA A 125 -37.82 -4.22 -46.25
C ALA A 125 -38.74 -3.02 -46.26
N VAL A 126 -39.02 -2.39 -45.11
CA VAL A 126 -39.95 -1.28 -44.99
C VAL A 126 -39.42 -0.01 -45.68
N ASP A 127 -40.34 0.74 -46.34
CA ASP A 127 -39.94 2.02 -46.91
C ASP A 127 -39.69 3.06 -45.81
N LEU A 128 -38.50 3.65 -45.77
CA LEU A 128 -38.16 4.72 -44.85
C LEU A 128 -39.08 5.93 -44.92
N ASN A 129 -39.67 6.18 -46.06
CA ASN A 129 -40.61 7.27 -46.26
C ASN A 129 -41.90 7.06 -45.47
N SER A 130 -42.25 5.85 -45.11
CA SER A 130 -43.39 5.56 -44.22
C SER A 130 -43.21 6.13 -42.81
N LEU A 131 -42.00 6.47 -42.43
CA LEU A 131 -41.65 7.06 -41.12
C LEU A 131 -41.41 8.58 -41.19
N LYS A 132 -41.79 9.27 -42.27
CA LYS A 132 -41.60 10.73 -42.40
C LYS A 132 -42.16 11.56 -41.26
N ARG A 133 -43.23 11.08 -40.63
CA ARG A 133 -43.85 11.76 -39.47
C ARG A 133 -43.10 11.54 -38.15
N ALA A 134 -42.13 10.66 -38.14
CA ALA A 134 -41.30 10.36 -36.98
C ALA A 134 -39.79 10.37 -37.37
N PRO A 135 -39.19 11.55 -37.55
CA PRO A 135 -37.83 11.70 -38.10
C PRO A 135 -36.77 10.97 -37.28
N LYS A 136 -36.93 10.90 -35.94
CA LYS A 136 -36.01 10.20 -35.07
C LYS A 136 -36.03 8.68 -35.27
N GLN A 137 -37.24 8.12 -35.53
CA GLN A 137 -37.38 6.70 -35.86
C GLN A 137 -36.82 6.42 -37.26
N GLN A 138 -37.03 7.29 -38.20
CA GLN A 138 -36.48 7.16 -39.56
C GLN A 138 -34.96 7.15 -39.53
N GLN A 139 -34.35 8.06 -38.81
CA GLN A 139 -32.89 8.13 -38.63
C GLN A 139 -32.35 6.89 -37.95
N ALA A 140 -33.00 6.44 -36.88
CA ALA A 140 -32.61 5.24 -36.14
C ALA A 140 -32.65 3.98 -37.02
N LEU A 141 -33.74 3.81 -37.79
CA LEU A 141 -33.89 2.67 -38.69
C LEU A 141 -32.85 2.69 -39.81
N ALA A 142 -32.59 3.86 -40.40
CA ALA A 142 -31.54 4.01 -41.39
C ALA A 142 -30.16 3.62 -40.86
N ALA A 143 -29.88 3.99 -39.62
CA ALA A 143 -28.60 3.65 -38.96
C ALA A 143 -28.48 2.13 -38.70
N VAL A 144 -29.49 1.48 -38.15
CA VAL A 144 -29.44 0.02 -37.87
C VAL A 144 -29.48 -0.84 -39.11
N ARG A 145 -29.99 -0.31 -40.26
CA ARG A 145 -29.90 -0.99 -41.55
C ARG A 145 -28.47 -1.10 -42.09
N GLN A 146 -27.67 -0.07 -41.82
CA GLN A 146 -26.28 -0.04 -42.31
C GLN A 146 -25.39 -0.95 -41.51
N ASN A 147 -25.49 -0.88 -40.19
CA ASN A 147 -24.67 -1.68 -39.27
C ASN A 147 -25.43 -1.96 -37.97
N ILE A 148 -25.07 -3.02 -37.28
CA ILE A 148 -25.48 -3.22 -35.91
C ILE A 148 -24.99 -2.07 -35.05
N ILE A 149 -25.80 -1.65 -34.08
CA ILE A 149 -25.44 -0.55 -33.18
C ILE A 149 -25.43 -1.09 -31.75
N TRP A 150 -24.26 -1.05 -31.12
CA TRP A 150 -24.12 -1.45 -29.73
C TRP A 150 -24.85 -0.47 -28.82
N ARG A 151 -25.55 -0.97 -27.81
CA ARG A 151 -26.35 -0.14 -26.89
C ARG A 151 -25.58 1.01 -26.27
N HIS A 152 -24.28 0.79 -25.93
CA HIS A 152 -23.41 1.83 -25.39
C HIS A 152 -23.01 2.90 -26.42
N GLN A 153 -23.13 2.64 -27.72
CA GLN A 153 -22.80 3.58 -28.77
C GLN A 153 -23.99 4.49 -29.18
N VAL A 154 -25.20 4.18 -28.69
CA VAL A 154 -26.41 4.90 -29.10
C VAL A 154 -26.32 6.39 -28.83
N SER A 155 -25.81 6.79 -27.67
CA SER A 155 -25.64 8.20 -27.31
C SER A 155 -24.51 8.87 -28.08
N GLU A 156 -23.43 8.16 -28.34
CA GLU A 156 -22.26 8.68 -29.10
C GLU A 156 -22.63 8.94 -30.59
N LEU A 157 -23.47 8.10 -31.15
CA LEU A 157 -23.95 8.21 -32.52
C LEU A 157 -25.16 9.15 -32.67
N GLU A 158 -25.54 9.80 -31.58
CA GLU A 158 -26.71 10.72 -31.56
C GLU A 158 -28.02 10.07 -32.03
N ILE A 159 -28.22 8.79 -31.78
CA ILE A 159 -29.40 8.04 -32.12
C ILE A 159 -30.41 8.08 -30.98
N SER A 160 -31.69 8.27 -31.28
CA SER A 160 -32.74 8.29 -30.27
C SER A 160 -33.04 6.89 -29.74
N GLU A 161 -32.77 6.65 -28.45
CA GLU A 161 -33.10 5.38 -27.81
C GLU A 161 -34.60 5.14 -27.75
N THR A 162 -35.39 6.20 -27.52
CA THR A 162 -36.84 6.11 -27.57
C THR A 162 -37.35 5.78 -28.98
N GLY A 163 -36.65 6.28 -30.00
CA GLY A 163 -36.92 5.93 -31.39
C GLY A 163 -36.67 4.45 -31.68
N LEU A 164 -35.60 3.89 -31.18
CA LEU A 164 -35.26 2.47 -31.29
C LEU A 164 -36.28 1.58 -30.59
N GLN A 165 -36.72 1.97 -29.39
CA GLN A 165 -37.75 1.24 -28.64
C GLN A 165 -39.10 1.26 -29.38
N ALA A 166 -39.46 2.40 -29.97
CA ALA A 166 -40.68 2.50 -30.81
C ALA A 166 -40.60 1.61 -32.06
N LEU A 167 -39.43 1.56 -32.70
CA LEU A 167 -39.21 0.66 -33.84
C LEU A 167 -39.27 -0.82 -33.43
N ARG A 168 -38.78 -1.14 -32.25
CA ARG A 168 -38.89 -2.50 -31.70
C ARG A 168 -40.34 -2.91 -31.48
N ALA A 169 -41.17 -1.98 -30.94
CA ALA A 169 -42.60 -2.21 -30.76
C ALA A 169 -43.31 -2.46 -32.10
N LYS A 170 -42.83 -1.88 -33.20
CA LYS A 170 -43.34 -2.07 -34.57
C LYS A 170 -42.76 -3.31 -35.26
N GLY A 171 -41.82 -4.04 -34.61
CA GLY A 171 -41.19 -5.20 -35.21
C GLY A 171 -40.13 -4.90 -36.26
N LEU A 172 -39.69 -3.65 -36.40
CA LEU A 172 -38.71 -3.20 -37.39
C LEU A 172 -37.27 -3.32 -36.96
N CYS A 173 -37.01 -3.36 -35.68
CA CYS A 173 -35.69 -3.68 -35.09
C CYS A 173 -35.87 -4.51 -33.82
N ASP A 174 -34.78 -5.09 -33.35
CA ASP A 174 -34.78 -5.83 -32.11
C ASP A 174 -33.37 -5.76 -31.45
N LEU A 175 -33.32 -6.18 -30.21
CA LEU A 175 -32.11 -6.27 -29.41
C LEU A 175 -31.64 -7.73 -29.32
N LYS A 176 -30.36 -7.94 -29.49
CA LYS A 176 -29.73 -9.24 -29.29
C LYS A 176 -28.51 -9.10 -28.39
N SER A 177 -28.32 -10.05 -27.52
CA SER A 177 -27.12 -10.11 -26.70
C SER A 177 -26.04 -10.93 -27.41
N ALA A 178 -24.80 -10.45 -27.30
CA ALA A 178 -23.65 -11.21 -27.72
C ALA A 178 -22.68 -11.28 -26.56
N ALA A 179 -22.01 -12.44 -26.39
CA ALA A 179 -20.88 -12.52 -25.49
C ALA A 179 -19.80 -11.54 -25.94
N PRO A 180 -19.15 -10.80 -25.04
CA PRO A 180 -18.03 -9.94 -25.42
C PRO A 180 -16.95 -10.82 -26.03
N SER A 181 -16.73 -10.72 -27.32
CA SER A 181 -15.65 -11.38 -28.03
C SER A 181 -14.49 -10.39 -28.13
N ALA A 182 -13.57 -10.41 -27.17
CA ALA A 182 -12.32 -9.69 -27.32
C ALA A 182 -11.38 -10.51 -28.19
N ALA A 183 -10.78 -9.89 -29.21
CA ALA A 183 -9.69 -10.51 -29.94
C ALA A 183 -8.53 -10.82 -29.00
N ASP A 184 -7.90 -11.97 -29.14
CA ASP A 184 -6.74 -12.35 -28.33
C ASP A 184 -5.58 -11.42 -28.68
N TRP A 185 -5.11 -10.63 -27.70
CA TRP A 185 -4.00 -9.70 -27.89
C TRP A 185 -2.69 -10.39 -28.30
N ARG A 186 -2.56 -11.67 -27.97
CA ARG A 186 -1.35 -12.46 -28.30
C ARG A 186 -1.14 -12.60 -29.79
N ASP A 187 -2.21 -12.64 -30.56
CA ASP A 187 -2.15 -12.79 -32.02
C ASP A 187 -1.66 -11.51 -32.72
N SER A 188 -1.88 -10.36 -32.10
CA SER A 188 -1.51 -9.04 -32.65
C SER A 188 -0.45 -8.30 -31.83
N TYR A 189 0.17 -8.97 -30.86
CA TYR A 189 1.14 -8.34 -29.96
C TYR A 189 2.34 -7.77 -30.72
N SER A 190 2.66 -6.55 -30.42
CA SER A 190 3.86 -5.87 -30.89
C SER A 190 4.35 -4.85 -29.87
N VAL A 191 5.63 -4.58 -29.91
CA VAL A 191 6.24 -3.50 -29.13
C VAL A 191 6.17 -2.22 -29.97
N GLU A 192 5.63 -1.16 -29.37
CA GLU A 192 5.43 0.14 -30.03
C GLU A 192 6.27 1.23 -29.36
N GLY A 193 6.30 2.41 -29.98
CA GLY A 193 6.98 3.58 -29.47
C GLY A 193 8.50 3.57 -29.66
N GLU A 194 9.12 4.68 -29.33
CA GLU A 194 10.56 4.83 -29.38
C GLU A 194 11.23 4.11 -28.21
N ARG A 195 12.16 3.23 -28.52
CA ARG A 195 12.99 2.58 -27.50
C ARG A 195 14.11 3.53 -27.09
N LEU A 196 14.19 3.81 -25.78
CA LEU A 196 15.33 4.50 -25.23
C LEU A 196 16.58 3.62 -25.34
N ARG A 197 17.72 4.22 -25.65
CA ARG A 197 18.98 3.49 -25.66
C ARG A 197 19.35 3.07 -24.26
N LEU A 198 19.49 1.75 -24.04
CA LEU A 198 19.88 1.19 -22.77
C LEU A 198 21.36 1.43 -22.49
N ASN A 199 21.69 1.80 -21.26
CA ASN A 199 23.08 1.79 -20.83
C ASN A 199 23.50 0.35 -20.44
N THR A 200 24.79 0.15 -20.15
CA THR A 200 25.35 -1.17 -19.82
C THR A 200 24.71 -1.78 -18.59
N GLU A 201 24.44 -0.98 -17.56
CA GLU A 201 23.81 -1.45 -16.31
C GLU A 201 22.38 -1.93 -16.54
N GLN A 202 21.60 -1.19 -17.30
CA GLN A 202 20.23 -1.57 -17.68
C GLN A 202 20.21 -2.86 -18.49
N ALA A 203 21.07 -2.97 -19.50
CA ALA A 203 21.18 -4.16 -20.33
C ALA A 203 21.59 -5.38 -19.52
N THR A 204 22.53 -5.24 -18.59
CA THR A 204 22.97 -6.31 -17.69
C THR A 204 21.81 -6.75 -16.78
N ALA A 205 21.06 -5.80 -16.22
CA ALA A 205 19.92 -6.09 -15.37
C ALA A 205 18.82 -6.87 -16.13
N ILE A 206 18.47 -6.43 -17.31
CA ILE A 206 17.48 -7.08 -18.16
C ILE A 206 17.91 -8.50 -18.51
N GLY A 207 19.17 -8.69 -18.92
CA GLY A 207 19.72 -10.01 -19.24
C GLY A 207 19.71 -10.96 -18.04
N ALA A 208 20.05 -10.48 -16.87
CA ALA A 208 20.02 -11.28 -15.64
C ALA A 208 18.59 -11.73 -15.29
N ILE A 209 17.62 -10.84 -15.39
CA ILE A 209 16.21 -11.17 -15.12
C ILE A 209 15.67 -12.15 -16.15
N HIS A 210 15.99 -11.96 -17.43
CA HIS A 210 15.61 -12.90 -18.50
C HIS A 210 16.15 -14.31 -18.28
N SER A 211 17.32 -14.46 -17.65
CA SER A 211 17.89 -15.77 -17.35
C SER A 211 17.07 -16.59 -16.37
N SER A 212 16.19 -15.97 -15.62
CA SER A 212 15.28 -16.60 -14.64
C SER A 212 13.81 -16.55 -15.07
N ALA A 213 13.51 -16.24 -16.34
CA ALA A 213 12.16 -15.92 -16.80
C ALA A 213 11.08 -16.97 -16.48
N ASP A 214 11.43 -18.25 -16.41
CA ASP A 214 10.49 -19.33 -16.17
C ASP A 214 10.59 -19.93 -14.76
N HIS A 215 11.35 -19.26 -13.85
CA HIS A 215 11.60 -19.78 -12.51
C HIS A 215 11.49 -18.69 -11.47
N PHE A 216 11.17 -19.09 -10.24
CA PHE A 216 11.15 -18.18 -9.11
C PHE A 216 12.54 -17.59 -8.84
N ALA A 217 12.62 -16.29 -8.85
CA ALA A 217 13.76 -15.53 -8.40
C ALA A 217 13.28 -14.16 -7.92
N VAL A 218 13.88 -13.66 -6.86
CA VAL A 218 13.62 -12.31 -6.37
C VAL A 218 14.79 -11.41 -6.74
N TRP A 219 14.50 -10.39 -7.53
CA TRP A 219 15.48 -9.42 -7.99
C TRP A 219 15.23 -8.07 -7.33
N LEU A 220 16.18 -7.61 -6.52
CA LEU A 220 16.18 -6.23 -6.07
C LEU A 220 16.85 -5.37 -7.14
N LEU A 221 16.08 -4.51 -7.78
CA LEU A 221 16.60 -3.49 -8.70
C LEU A 221 16.86 -2.21 -7.91
N ALA A 222 18.08 -2.06 -7.40
CA ALA A 222 18.49 -0.91 -6.63
C ALA A 222 19.00 0.16 -7.60
N GLY A 223 18.15 1.11 -7.95
CA GLY A 223 18.46 2.16 -8.89
C GLY A 223 18.27 3.54 -8.31
N ILE A 224 19.27 4.40 -8.40
CA ILE A 224 19.15 5.80 -7.97
C ILE A 224 18.00 6.50 -8.70
N THR A 225 17.49 7.57 -8.10
CA THR A 225 16.43 8.37 -8.74
C THR A 225 16.86 8.84 -10.12
N GLY A 226 16.04 8.57 -11.13
CA GLY A 226 16.33 8.92 -12.52
C GLY A 226 17.30 7.98 -13.23
N SER A 227 17.55 6.79 -12.69
CA SER A 227 18.43 5.79 -13.31
C SER A 227 17.77 4.96 -14.42
N GLY A 228 16.46 5.14 -14.63
CA GLY A 228 15.73 4.41 -15.67
C GLY A 228 15.25 3.03 -15.24
N LYS A 229 14.84 2.84 -14.00
CA LYS A 229 14.24 1.59 -13.52
C LYS A 229 13.02 1.18 -14.34
N THR A 230 12.18 2.15 -14.69
CA THR A 230 10.96 1.90 -15.49
C THR A 230 11.29 1.29 -16.85
N GLU A 231 12.37 1.71 -17.50
CA GLU A 231 12.81 1.14 -18.76
C GLU A 231 13.22 -0.33 -18.62
N VAL A 232 13.83 -0.68 -17.50
CA VAL A 232 14.13 -2.10 -17.16
C VAL A 232 12.83 -2.89 -17.01
N TYR A 233 11.85 -2.35 -16.29
CA TYR A 233 10.53 -3.02 -16.15
C TYR A 233 9.88 -3.25 -17.51
N LEU A 234 9.81 -2.22 -18.33
CA LEU A 234 9.20 -2.30 -19.68
C LEU A 234 9.91 -3.34 -20.55
N SER A 235 11.23 -3.37 -20.52
CA SER A 235 12.00 -4.34 -21.30
C SER A 235 11.80 -5.78 -20.83
N VAL A 236 11.66 -6.00 -19.54
CA VAL A 236 11.31 -7.33 -18.99
C VAL A 236 9.91 -7.75 -19.43
N LEU A 237 8.95 -6.80 -19.37
CA LEU A 237 7.58 -7.08 -19.78
C LEU A 237 7.48 -7.42 -21.28
N GLU A 238 8.31 -6.82 -22.15
CA GLU A 238 8.36 -7.15 -23.58
C GLU A 238 8.51 -8.66 -23.77
N ASN A 239 9.46 -9.26 -23.09
CA ASN A 239 9.73 -10.70 -23.17
C ASN A 239 8.60 -11.54 -22.58
N VAL A 240 8.04 -11.12 -21.46
CA VAL A 240 6.92 -11.82 -20.78
C VAL A 240 5.69 -11.87 -21.71
N LEU A 241 5.33 -10.74 -22.29
CA LEU A 241 4.19 -10.63 -23.19
C LEU A 241 4.43 -11.38 -24.50
N ALA A 242 5.65 -11.37 -25.02
CA ALA A 242 6.02 -12.14 -26.22
C ALA A 242 5.82 -13.65 -26.03
N GLN A 243 5.92 -14.14 -24.79
CA GLN A 243 5.62 -15.53 -24.44
C GLN A 243 4.15 -15.80 -24.20
N GLY A 244 3.29 -14.81 -24.39
CA GLY A 244 1.85 -14.91 -24.15
C GLY A 244 1.45 -14.88 -22.69
N LYS A 245 2.36 -14.50 -21.79
CA LYS A 245 2.12 -14.39 -20.35
C LYS A 245 1.68 -12.99 -19.96
N GLN A 246 1.06 -12.90 -18.81
CA GLN A 246 0.57 -11.65 -18.24
C GLN A 246 1.55 -11.09 -17.21
N ALA A 247 1.43 -9.81 -16.91
CA ALA A 247 2.26 -9.12 -15.92
C ALA A 247 1.41 -8.36 -14.90
N LEU A 248 1.86 -8.40 -13.64
CA LEU A 248 1.33 -7.59 -12.55
C LEU A 248 2.36 -6.54 -12.14
N VAL A 249 1.96 -5.27 -12.14
CA VAL A 249 2.79 -4.16 -11.70
C VAL A 249 2.11 -3.48 -10.52
N LEU A 250 2.76 -3.51 -9.35
CA LEU A 250 2.29 -2.81 -8.16
C LEU A 250 3.06 -1.50 -8.01
N VAL A 251 2.31 -0.43 -7.76
CA VAL A 251 2.85 0.90 -7.49
C VAL A 251 2.18 1.47 -6.24
N PRO A 252 2.83 2.38 -5.49
CA PRO A 252 2.14 3.15 -4.45
C PRO A 252 1.01 3.98 -5.07
N GLU A 253 -0.05 4.29 -4.30
CA GLU A 253 -1.20 5.07 -4.82
C GLU A 253 -0.78 6.35 -5.54
N ILE A 254 0.17 7.06 -4.98
CA ILE A 254 0.72 8.29 -5.57
C ILE A 254 1.62 8.06 -6.79
N GLY A 255 2.11 6.83 -6.99
CA GLY A 255 2.86 6.42 -8.18
C GLY A 255 1.98 6.09 -9.39
N LEU A 256 0.68 5.95 -9.18
CA LEU A 256 -0.29 5.64 -10.24
C LEU A 256 -0.73 6.90 -10.97
N THR A 257 0.20 7.55 -11.65
CA THR A 257 -0.04 8.79 -12.39
C THR A 257 -0.43 8.50 -13.85
N PRO A 258 -1.16 9.42 -14.50
CA PRO A 258 -1.45 9.29 -15.95
C PRO A 258 -0.20 9.09 -16.79
N GLN A 259 0.92 9.74 -16.43
CA GLN A 259 2.19 9.60 -17.13
C GLN A 259 2.77 8.19 -17.02
N THR A 260 2.73 7.60 -15.82
CA THR A 260 3.17 6.21 -15.60
C THR A 260 2.35 5.23 -16.42
N ILE A 261 1.03 5.36 -16.38
CA ILE A 261 0.11 4.50 -17.14
C ILE A 261 0.35 4.65 -18.64
N ALA A 262 0.51 5.90 -19.12
CA ALA A 262 0.76 6.18 -20.52
C ALA A 262 2.05 5.52 -21.04
N ARG A 263 3.11 5.47 -20.25
CA ARG A 263 4.36 4.80 -20.62
C ARG A 263 4.15 3.31 -20.92
N PHE A 264 3.34 2.63 -20.15
CA PHE A 264 3.00 1.22 -20.38
C PHE A 264 2.12 1.05 -21.62
N ARG A 265 1.09 1.90 -21.77
CA ARG A 265 0.17 1.83 -22.92
C ARG A 265 0.82 2.16 -24.25
N GLU A 266 1.76 3.10 -24.26
CA GLU A 266 2.49 3.49 -25.46
C GLU A 266 3.52 2.45 -25.91
N ARG A 267 4.05 1.67 -24.96
CA ARG A 267 5.10 0.67 -25.22
C ARG A 267 4.55 -0.58 -25.89
N PHE A 268 3.34 -0.99 -25.55
CA PHE A 268 2.78 -2.27 -25.96
C PHE A 268 1.48 -2.13 -26.70
N ASN A 269 1.36 -2.85 -27.81
CA ASN A 269 0.07 -3.10 -28.46
C ASN A 269 -0.61 -4.29 -27.73
N ALA A 270 -1.02 -4.06 -26.49
CA ALA A 270 -1.66 -5.05 -25.62
C ALA A 270 -2.50 -4.34 -24.57
N PRO A 271 -3.59 -4.98 -24.08
CA PRO A 271 -4.45 -4.35 -23.07
C PRO A 271 -3.74 -4.14 -21.73
N VAL A 272 -3.69 -2.89 -21.30
CA VAL A 272 -3.21 -2.48 -19.98
C VAL A 272 -4.40 -2.04 -19.16
N GLU A 273 -4.69 -2.79 -18.10
CA GLU A 273 -5.76 -2.48 -17.17
C GLU A 273 -5.21 -1.85 -15.89
N VAL A 274 -5.97 -0.94 -15.30
CA VAL A 274 -5.55 -0.17 -14.13
C VAL A 274 -6.56 -0.39 -12.99
N LEU A 275 -6.04 -0.72 -11.81
CA LEU A 275 -6.83 -0.86 -10.57
C LEU A 275 -6.43 0.24 -9.58
N HIS A 276 -7.37 1.10 -9.23
CA HIS A 276 -7.19 2.17 -8.25
C HIS A 276 -8.47 2.41 -7.43
N SER A 277 -8.34 3.17 -6.35
CA SER A 277 -9.44 3.44 -5.41
C SER A 277 -10.63 4.21 -6.01
N GLY A 278 -10.41 4.92 -7.12
CA GLY A 278 -11.45 5.69 -7.81
C GLY A 278 -12.37 4.87 -8.72
N LEU A 279 -12.09 3.59 -8.95
CA LEU A 279 -12.95 2.73 -9.77
C LEU A 279 -14.23 2.34 -9.02
N ASN A 280 -15.33 2.29 -9.74
CA ASN A 280 -16.56 1.73 -9.21
C ASN A 280 -16.54 0.19 -9.21
N ASP A 281 -17.54 -0.43 -8.60
CA ASP A 281 -17.61 -1.88 -8.47
C ASP A 281 -17.67 -2.62 -9.81
N SER A 282 -18.36 -2.05 -10.79
CA SER A 282 -18.46 -2.64 -12.14
C SER A 282 -17.14 -2.59 -12.88
N GLU A 283 -16.40 -1.48 -12.77
CA GLU A 283 -15.08 -1.32 -13.38
C GLU A 283 -14.07 -2.29 -12.75
N ARG A 284 -14.09 -2.45 -11.42
CA ARG A 284 -13.23 -3.40 -10.71
C ARG A 284 -13.51 -4.84 -11.12
N LEU A 285 -14.78 -5.21 -11.24
CA LEU A 285 -15.16 -6.54 -11.69
C LEU A 285 -14.69 -6.78 -13.13
N ALA A 286 -14.81 -5.80 -14.01
CA ALA A 286 -14.36 -5.91 -15.39
C ALA A 286 -12.87 -6.21 -15.49
N VAL A 287 -12.04 -5.50 -14.73
CA VAL A 287 -10.58 -5.76 -14.68
C VAL A 287 -10.29 -7.16 -14.14
N TRP A 288 -10.96 -7.56 -13.06
CA TRP A 288 -10.81 -8.87 -12.45
C TRP A 288 -11.11 -10.01 -13.44
N LEU A 289 -12.22 -9.86 -14.18
CA LEU A 289 -12.64 -10.84 -15.21
C LEU A 289 -11.66 -10.89 -16.39
N LYS A 290 -11.19 -9.73 -16.86
CA LYS A 290 -10.20 -9.65 -17.96
C LYS A 290 -8.86 -10.26 -17.60
N ALA A 291 -8.41 -10.09 -16.36
CA ALA A 291 -7.21 -10.74 -15.89
C ALA A 291 -7.38 -12.26 -15.82
N ARG A 292 -8.50 -12.73 -15.27
CA ARG A 292 -8.81 -14.14 -15.10
C ARG A 292 -8.96 -14.87 -16.43
N SER A 293 -9.55 -14.24 -17.43
CA SER A 293 -9.72 -14.80 -18.78
C SER A 293 -8.45 -14.75 -19.64
N GLY A 294 -7.46 -13.94 -19.25
CA GLY A 294 -6.28 -13.68 -20.04
C GLY A 294 -6.40 -12.52 -21.04
N GLU A 295 -7.55 -11.85 -21.09
CA GLU A 295 -7.77 -10.70 -21.97
C GLU A 295 -6.89 -9.49 -21.59
N ALA A 296 -6.62 -9.29 -20.30
CA ALA A 296 -5.67 -8.28 -19.85
C ALA A 296 -4.24 -8.82 -19.99
N ALA A 297 -3.36 -8.04 -20.62
CA ALA A 297 -1.95 -8.37 -20.72
C ALA A 297 -1.16 -7.90 -19.49
N ILE A 298 -1.45 -6.69 -19.06
CA ILE A 298 -0.80 -6.05 -17.91
C ILE A 298 -1.89 -5.50 -16.99
N VAL A 299 -1.76 -5.74 -15.70
CA VAL A 299 -2.55 -5.06 -14.67
C VAL A 299 -1.60 -4.21 -13.84
N ILE A 300 -1.87 -2.91 -13.79
CA ILE A 300 -1.15 -1.96 -12.95
C ILE A 300 -2.10 -1.55 -11.84
N GLY A 301 -1.64 -1.63 -10.61
CA GLY A 301 -2.50 -1.23 -9.50
C GLY A 301 -1.74 -1.03 -8.21
N THR A 302 -2.50 -0.67 -7.18
CA THR A 302 -2.00 -0.47 -5.84
C THR A 302 -2.02 -1.77 -5.04
N ARG A 303 -1.77 -1.71 -3.76
CA ARG A 303 -1.62 -2.86 -2.85
C ARG A 303 -2.60 -4.02 -3.08
N SER A 304 -3.89 -3.74 -3.17
CA SER A 304 -4.92 -4.78 -3.31
C SER A 304 -4.91 -5.50 -4.65
N SER A 305 -4.24 -4.95 -5.66
CA SER A 305 -4.10 -5.56 -6.98
C SER A 305 -3.30 -6.87 -6.94
N LEU A 306 -2.60 -7.12 -5.85
CA LEU A 306 -1.89 -8.36 -5.59
C LEU A 306 -2.80 -9.60 -5.69
N PHE A 307 -4.08 -9.48 -5.41
CA PHE A 307 -5.04 -10.58 -5.42
C PHE A 307 -5.74 -10.77 -6.76
N THR A 308 -5.31 -10.12 -7.80
CA THR A 308 -5.85 -10.27 -9.14
C THR A 308 -5.62 -11.69 -9.65
N PRO A 309 -6.68 -12.37 -10.16
CA PRO A 309 -6.59 -13.76 -10.59
C PRO A 309 -6.13 -13.86 -12.05
N PHE A 310 -4.84 -13.95 -12.28
CA PHE A 310 -4.32 -14.09 -13.65
C PHE A 310 -4.49 -15.50 -14.19
N CYS A 311 -4.77 -15.58 -15.47
CA CYS A 311 -4.80 -16.85 -16.21
C CYS A 311 -3.38 -17.44 -16.34
N ARG A 312 -2.41 -16.59 -16.72
CA ARG A 312 -1.03 -17.00 -16.94
C ARG A 312 -0.06 -15.88 -16.57
N LEU A 313 0.18 -15.70 -15.28
CA LEU A 313 1.11 -14.68 -14.78
C LEU A 313 2.56 -15.09 -15.08
N GLY A 314 3.36 -14.16 -15.60
CA GLY A 314 4.76 -14.39 -15.94
C GLY A 314 5.76 -13.58 -15.14
N VAL A 315 5.35 -12.48 -14.55
CA VAL A 315 6.23 -11.62 -13.72
C VAL A 315 5.39 -10.74 -12.80
N ILE A 316 5.95 -10.45 -11.63
CA ILE A 316 5.44 -9.42 -10.73
C ILE A 316 6.51 -8.33 -10.59
N VAL A 317 6.11 -7.08 -10.74
CA VAL A 317 6.97 -5.91 -10.52
C VAL A 317 6.37 -5.10 -9.37
N ILE A 318 7.20 -4.77 -8.39
CA ILE A 318 6.82 -3.84 -7.31
C ILE A 318 7.75 -2.64 -7.38
N ASP A 319 7.19 -1.51 -7.79
CA ASP A 319 7.93 -0.26 -7.80
C ASP A 319 7.87 0.41 -6.43
N GLU A 320 8.95 1.12 -6.07
CA GLU A 320 9.06 1.74 -4.74
C GLU A 320 8.76 0.74 -3.62
N GLU A 321 9.48 -0.41 -3.62
CA GLU A 321 9.21 -1.57 -2.74
C GLU A 321 9.29 -1.25 -1.24
N HIS A 322 10.02 -0.18 -0.89
CA HIS A 322 10.17 0.31 0.48
C HIS A 322 8.94 1.04 1.01
N ASP A 323 7.98 1.37 0.14
CA ASP A 323 6.86 2.25 0.50
C ASP A 323 6.00 1.66 1.61
N SER A 324 5.71 2.47 2.62
CA SER A 324 4.91 2.05 3.78
C SER A 324 3.45 1.71 3.43
N SER A 325 2.95 2.21 2.29
CA SER A 325 1.57 1.94 1.84
C SER A 325 1.33 0.49 1.44
N TYR A 326 2.38 -0.29 1.21
CA TYR A 326 2.24 -1.72 0.91
C TYR A 326 1.82 -2.56 2.13
N LYS A 327 1.97 -2.06 3.33
CA LYS A 327 1.43 -2.68 4.54
C LYS A 327 0.03 -2.13 4.81
N GLN A 328 -0.98 -2.99 4.82
CA GLN A 328 -2.33 -2.59 5.22
C GLN A 328 -2.42 -2.40 6.72
N GLN A 329 -2.95 -1.28 7.16
CA GLN A 329 -2.97 -0.89 8.58
C GLN A 329 -4.32 -1.15 9.27
N GLU A 330 -5.35 -1.48 8.51
CA GLU A 330 -6.69 -1.75 9.02
C GLU A 330 -7.21 -3.10 8.52
N GLY A 331 -8.02 -3.76 9.32
CA GLY A 331 -8.58 -5.05 8.98
C GLY A 331 -7.50 -6.14 8.88
N TRP A 332 -7.40 -6.77 7.75
CA TRP A 332 -6.35 -7.74 7.46
C TRP A 332 -5.02 -7.03 7.18
N ARG A 333 -4.07 -7.12 8.11
CA ARG A 333 -2.80 -6.37 8.08
C ARG A 333 -1.69 -7.10 7.34
N TYR A 334 -1.93 -7.42 6.08
CA TYR A 334 -0.93 -8.05 5.22
C TYR A 334 0.07 -7.02 4.68
N HIS A 335 1.27 -7.49 4.33
CA HIS A 335 2.25 -6.72 3.58
C HIS A 335 2.27 -7.18 2.13
N ALA A 336 1.86 -6.31 1.22
CA ALA A 336 1.72 -6.68 -0.20
C ALA A 336 3.05 -7.11 -0.83
N ARG A 337 4.16 -6.47 -0.48
CA ARG A 337 5.50 -6.88 -0.95
C ARG A 337 5.81 -8.33 -0.57
N ASP A 338 5.62 -8.67 0.69
CA ASP A 338 5.96 -10.01 1.19
C ASP A 338 5.03 -11.08 0.63
N LEU A 339 3.73 -10.78 0.51
CA LEU A 339 2.79 -11.69 -0.14
C LEU A 339 3.06 -11.82 -1.65
N ALA A 340 3.51 -10.76 -2.31
CA ALA A 340 3.88 -10.83 -3.71
C ALA A 340 5.06 -11.76 -3.95
N VAL A 341 6.05 -11.72 -3.07
CA VAL A 341 7.18 -12.67 -3.11
C VAL A 341 6.69 -14.10 -2.92
N TYR A 342 5.79 -14.32 -1.97
CA TYR A 342 5.20 -15.65 -1.77
C TYR A 342 4.38 -16.11 -2.98
N ARG A 343 3.60 -15.21 -3.59
CA ARG A 343 2.86 -15.49 -4.81
C ARG A 343 3.78 -15.85 -5.98
N ALA A 344 4.86 -15.11 -6.17
CA ALA A 344 5.85 -15.40 -7.20
C ALA A 344 6.48 -16.79 -7.00
N HIS A 345 6.77 -17.16 -5.76
CA HIS A 345 7.23 -18.49 -5.43
C HIS A 345 6.18 -19.58 -5.77
N ALA A 346 4.93 -19.36 -5.40
CA ALA A 346 3.84 -20.30 -5.67
C ALA A 346 3.58 -20.49 -7.17
N GLU A 347 3.79 -19.46 -7.96
CA GLU A 347 3.60 -19.48 -9.42
C GLU A 347 4.90 -19.80 -10.19
N ASP A 348 6.01 -19.95 -9.49
CA ASP A 348 7.35 -20.22 -10.04
C ASP A 348 7.75 -19.20 -11.12
N ILE A 349 7.63 -17.92 -10.78
CA ILE A 349 7.92 -16.79 -11.66
C ILE A 349 8.86 -15.80 -10.99
N PRO A 350 9.60 -14.98 -11.77
CA PRO A 350 10.43 -13.92 -11.21
C PRO A 350 9.59 -12.78 -10.66
N ILE A 351 10.14 -12.11 -9.64
CA ILE A 351 9.61 -10.87 -9.09
C ILE A 351 10.73 -9.83 -9.01
N ILE A 352 10.40 -8.60 -9.42
CA ILE A 352 11.31 -7.46 -9.37
C ILE A 352 10.85 -6.50 -8.30
N LEU A 353 11.73 -6.23 -7.34
CA LEU A 353 11.52 -5.21 -6.31
C LEU A 353 12.40 -4.02 -6.67
N GLY A 354 11.78 -2.91 -7.09
CA GLY A 354 12.50 -1.71 -7.50
C GLY A 354 12.48 -0.63 -6.43
N SER A 355 13.63 -0.04 -6.14
CA SER A 355 13.74 1.08 -5.21
C SER A 355 15.10 1.78 -5.31
N ALA A 356 15.10 3.11 -5.14
CA ALA A 356 16.32 3.86 -4.88
C ALA A 356 16.80 3.71 -3.43
N THR A 357 15.88 3.36 -2.54
CA THR A 357 16.09 3.27 -1.09
C THR A 357 15.47 1.99 -0.56
N PRO A 358 16.06 0.82 -0.88
CA PRO A 358 15.46 -0.45 -0.50
C PRO A 358 15.23 -0.59 1.00
N ALA A 359 14.15 -1.28 1.37
CA ALA A 359 13.86 -1.62 2.76
C ALA A 359 15.00 -2.46 3.37
N LEU A 360 15.28 -2.26 4.65
CA LEU A 360 16.35 -2.98 5.33
C LEU A 360 16.11 -4.50 5.34
N GLU A 361 14.86 -4.93 5.44
CA GLU A 361 14.48 -6.35 5.33
C GLU A 361 14.86 -6.93 3.96
N THR A 362 14.63 -6.18 2.90
CA THR A 362 14.99 -6.58 1.52
C THR A 362 16.50 -6.67 1.36
N LEU A 363 17.24 -5.68 1.86
CA LEU A 363 18.71 -5.70 1.82
C LEU A 363 19.29 -6.85 2.65
N HIS A 364 18.69 -7.17 3.78
CA HIS A 364 19.07 -8.33 4.56
C HIS A 364 18.90 -9.63 3.78
N ASN A 365 17.78 -9.77 3.06
CA ASN A 365 17.53 -10.95 2.22
C ASN A 365 18.53 -11.07 1.07
N VAL A 366 19.04 -9.95 0.56
CA VAL A 366 20.15 -9.95 -0.41
C VAL A 366 21.43 -10.44 0.26
N GLN A 367 21.76 -9.96 1.47
CA GLN A 367 22.97 -10.35 2.19
C GLN A 367 23.02 -11.84 2.52
N VAL A 368 21.89 -12.44 2.88
CA VAL A 368 21.81 -13.88 3.19
C VAL A 368 21.60 -14.76 1.95
N GLY A 369 21.59 -14.18 0.76
CA GLY A 369 21.53 -14.91 -0.51
C GLY A 369 20.14 -15.36 -0.95
N LYS A 370 19.08 -14.95 -0.26
CA LYS A 370 17.69 -15.25 -0.66
C LYS A 370 17.25 -14.44 -1.88
N TYR A 371 17.71 -13.19 -1.99
CA TYR A 371 17.42 -12.28 -3.08
C TYR A 371 18.72 -11.95 -3.82
N ARG A 372 18.60 -11.61 -5.11
CA ARG A 372 19.71 -11.14 -5.92
C ARG A 372 19.55 -9.64 -6.17
N GLN A 373 20.67 -8.93 -6.20
CA GLN A 373 20.66 -7.48 -6.39
C GLN A 373 21.24 -7.09 -7.74
N LEU A 374 20.57 -6.17 -8.41
CA LEU A 374 21.01 -5.48 -9.60
C LEU A 374 21.09 -3.99 -9.31
N ARG A 375 22.13 -3.32 -9.74
CA ARG A 375 22.37 -1.90 -9.46
C ARG A 375 22.31 -1.04 -10.70
N LEU A 376 21.60 0.09 -10.61
CA LEU A 376 21.62 1.15 -11.60
C LEU A 376 22.17 2.40 -10.92
N THR A 377 23.43 2.74 -11.18
CA THR A 377 24.14 3.82 -10.50
C THR A 377 24.25 5.10 -11.34
N LYS A 378 23.93 5.01 -12.64
CA LYS A 378 24.04 6.13 -13.58
C LYS A 378 22.71 6.82 -13.76
N ARG A 379 22.69 8.15 -13.57
CA ARG A 379 21.52 8.97 -13.90
C ARG A 379 21.37 9.13 -15.42
N ALA A 380 20.14 9.09 -15.88
CA ALA A 380 19.81 9.54 -17.24
C ALA A 380 19.74 11.07 -17.24
N GLY A 381 20.59 11.75 -18.03
CA GLY A 381 20.59 13.20 -18.18
C GLY A 381 21.66 13.94 -17.37
N ASN A 382 21.68 15.28 -17.54
CA ASN A 382 22.71 16.18 -16.99
C ASN A 382 22.31 16.83 -15.65
N ALA A 383 21.44 16.20 -14.84
CA ALA A 383 21.02 16.75 -13.58
C ALA A 383 22.19 16.83 -12.57
N ARG A 384 22.45 18.03 -12.04
CA ARG A 384 23.46 18.23 -10.99
C ARG A 384 22.88 17.78 -9.63
N PRO A 385 23.68 17.13 -8.75
CA PRO A 385 23.23 16.84 -7.39
C PRO A 385 22.97 18.14 -6.62
N ALA A 386 21.92 18.11 -5.77
CA ALA A 386 21.62 19.22 -4.89
C ALA A 386 22.74 19.43 -3.87
N THR A 387 23.05 20.69 -3.54
CA THR A 387 23.93 20.99 -2.43
C THR A 387 23.20 20.73 -1.12
N GLN A 388 23.90 20.29 -0.09
CA GLN A 388 23.32 20.02 1.22
C GLN A 388 24.00 20.83 2.31
N GLN A 389 23.22 21.27 3.29
CA GLN A 389 23.69 22.02 4.45
C GLN A 389 23.00 21.48 5.70
N VAL A 390 23.76 21.28 6.75
CA VAL A 390 23.25 20.93 8.08
C VAL A 390 23.37 22.13 9.00
N VAL A 391 22.27 22.49 9.65
CA VAL A 391 22.21 23.58 10.61
C VAL A 391 22.11 23.01 12.00
N ASP A 392 23.04 23.39 12.88
CA ASP A 392 23.00 23.05 14.30
C ASP A 392 22.03 23.96 15.04
N LEU A 393 20.98 23.37 15.61
CA LEU A 393 19.95 24.12 16.34
C LEU A 393 20.32 24.49 17.76
N LYS A 394 21.39 23.92 18.33
CA LYS A 394 21.74 24.12 19.74
C LYS A 394 21.92 25.59 20.07
N GLY A 395 21.16 26.07 21.07
CA GLY A 395 21.26 27.43 21.57
C GLY A 395 20.82 28.53 20.64
N GLN A 396 20.31 28.22 19.45
CA GLN A 396 19.88 29.21 18.48
C GLN A 396 18.48 29.75 18.80
N PRO A 397 18.23 31.07 18.58
CA PRO A 397 16.88 31.62 18.70
C PRO A 397 16.03 31.12 17.54
N LEU A 398 15.09 30.21 17.82
CA LEU A 398 14.20 29.65 16.82
C LEU A 398 12.92 30.46 16.71
N LYS A 399 12.49 30.75 15.47
CA LYS A 399 11.16 31.29 15.19
C LYS A 399 10.29 30.19 14.65
N SER A 400 9.29 29.77 15.43
CA SER A 400 8.40 28.67 15.06
C SER A 400 9.14 27.36 14.70
N GLY A 401 10.20 27.09 15.44
CA GLY A 401 11.06 25.93 15.21
C GLY A 401 12.04 26.08 14.04
N LEU A 402 12.08 27.22 13.38
CA LEU A 402 12.97 27.47 12.26
C LEU A 402 14.21 28.26 12.69
N ALA A 403 15.39 27.77 12.30
CA ALA A 403 16.65 28.44 12.53
C ALA A 403 16.76 29.74 11.70
N PRO A 404 17.46 30.78 12.19
CA PRO A 404 17.64 32.02 11.42
C PRO A 404 18.26 31.79 10.03
N ALA A 405 19.20 30.88 9.92
CA ALA A 405 19.82 30.52 8.64
C ALA A 405 18.81 29.96 7.63
N LEU A 406 17.87 29.14 8.08
CA LEU A 406 16.81 28.61 7.23
C LEU A 406 15.84 29.71 6.77
N ILE A 407 15.41 30.58 7.68
CA ILE A 407 14.51 31.70 7.34
C ILE A 407 15.16 32.59 6.27
N LYS A 408 16.45 32.88 6.41
CA LYS A 408 17.21 33.64 5.42
C LYS A 408 17.25 32.92 4.06
N LYS A 409 17.49 31.61 4.03
CA LYS A 409 17.49 30.80 2.81
C LYS A 409 16.13 30.79 2.12
N ILE A 410 15.08 30.60 2.88
CA ILE A 410 13.71 30.66 2.35
C ILE A 410 13.46 31.99 1.67
N GLY A 411 13.82 33.12 2.33
CA GLY A 411 13.68 34.45 1.75
C GLY A 411 14.45 34.64 0.45
N GLN A 412 15.67 34.10 0.35
CA GLN A 412 16.49 34.20 -0.85
C GLN A 412 15.85 33.44 -2.04
N HIS A 413 15.36 32.23 -1.80
CA HIS A 413 14.71 31.45 -2.85
C HIS A 413 13.38 32.07 -3.30
N LEU A 414 12.59 32.60 -2.36
CA LEU A 414 11.34 33.28 -2.70
C LEU A 414 11.55 34.57 -3.50
N LYS A 415 12.60 35.34 -3.18
CA LYS A 415 12.95 36.56 -3.94
C LYS A 415 13.40 36.24 -5.38
N ALA A 416 13.97 35.07 -5.61
CA ALA A 416 14.33 34.57 -6.93
C ALA A 416 13.12 33.97 -7.68
N ASP A 417 11.91 34.13 -7.18
CA ASP A 417 10.66 33.59 -7.72
C ASP A 417 10.62 32.06 -7.76
N ASN A 418 11.32 31.42 -6.83
CA ASN A 418 11.36 29.98 -6.69
C ASN A 418 10.46 29.48 -5.56
N GLN A 419 10.22 28.18 -5.54
CA GLN A 419 9.41 27.51 -4.52
C GLN A 419 10.30 26.81 -3.51
N VAL A 420 9.76 26.68 -2.29
CA VAL A 420 10.42 26.07 -1.15
C VAL A 420 9.51 24.96 -0.58
N ILE A 421 10.06 23.80 -0.29
CA ILE A 421 9.35 22.74 0.43
C ILE A 421 9.92 22.61 1.83
N LEU A 422 9.02 22.61 2.83
CA LEU A 422 9.32 22.33 4.22
C LEU A 422 8.72 20.98 4.60
N PHE A 423 9.57 20.00 4.89
CA PHE A 423 9.13 18.68 5.31
C PHE A 423 9.09 18.56 6.82
N LEU A 424 7.95 18.09 7.31
CA LEU A 424 7.73 17.73 8.71
C LEU A 424 7.42 16.25 8.82
N ASN A 425 7.88 15.65 9.91
CA ASN A 425 7.45 14.31 10.27
C ASN A 425 6.11 14.43 11.00
N ARG A 426 5.02 14.10 10.33
CA ARG A 426 3.66 14.34 10.83
C ARG A 426 3.31 13.56 12.10
N ARG A 427 3.94 12.42 12.30
CA ARG A 427 3.55 11.50 13.37
C ARG A 427 4.54 11.50 14.52
N GLY A 428 4.80 12.68 15.09
CA GLY A 428 5.55 12.82 16.33
C GLY A 428 4.75 12.36 17.55
N PHE A 429 4.13 11.17 17.48
CA PHE A 429 3.37 10.60 18.60
C PHE A 429 4.27 10.07 19.72
N ALA A 430 5.56 9.99 19.46
CA ALA A 430 6.55 9.53 20.42
C ALA A 430 7.70 10.53 20.54
N PRO A 431 7.44 11.80 20.89
CA PRO A 431 8.50 12.78 20.95
C PRO A 431 9.46 12.45 22.10
N ALA A 432 10.76 12.53 21.81
CA ALA A 432 11.77 12.51 22.83
C ALA A 432 11.83 13.87 23.56
N LEU A 433 12.32 13.89 24.79
CA LEU A 433 12.61 15.13 25.50
C LEU A 433 14.07 15.52 25.27
N LEU A 434 14.30 16.74 24.84
CA LEU A 434 15.60 17.23 24.41
C LEU A 434 15.91 18.58 25.05
N CYS A 435 17.18 18.82 25.38
CA CYS A 435 17.65 20.13 25.78
C CYS A 435 18.02 20.96 24.55
N HIS A 436 17.37 22.12 24.39
CA HIS A 436 17.66 23.00 23.26
C HIS A 436 19.09 23.58 23.30
N GLU A 437 19.65 23.79 24.49
CA GLU A 437 20.96 24.43 24.63
C GLU A 437 22.14 23.49 24.35
N CYS A 438 22.09 22.26 24.84
CA CYS A 438 23.21 21.33 24.72
C CYS A 438 22.91 20.08 23.88
N GLY A 439 21.67 19.84 23.53
CA GLY A 439 21.25 18.68 22.77
C GLY A 439 21.07 17.39 23.60
N TRP A 440 21.13 17.48 24.94
CA TRP A 440 20.87 16.32 25.79
C TRP A 440 19.52 15.70 25.50
N ILE A 441 19.46 14.36 25.47
CA ILE A 441 18.24 13.60 25.27
C ILE A 441 17.97 12.70 26.44
N ALA A 442 16.72 12.63 26.89
CA ALA A 442 16.32 11.75 27.98
C ALA A 442 16.36 10.27 27.56
N GLU A 443 17.29 9.51 28.12
CA GLU A 443 17.48 8.10 27.89
C GLU A 443 16.94 7.27 29.07
N CYS A 444 16.39 6.08 28.77
CA CYS A 444 15.99 5.15 29.80
C CYS A 444 17.25 4.53 30.46
N PRO A 445 17.37 4.59 31.79
CA PRO A 445 18.55 4.03 32.46
C PRO A 445 18.57 2.49 32.48
N ARG A 446 17.45 1.85 32.15
CA ARG A 446 17.31 0.38 32.14
C ARG A 446 17.46 -0.22 30.75
N CYS A 447 17.29 0.58 29.70
CA CYS A 447 17.29 0.15 28.30
C CYS A 447 18.16 1.10 27.49
N ASP A 448 18.61 0.66 26.32
CA ASP A 448 19.28 1.51 25.34
C ASP A 448 18.25 2.24 24.44
N HIS A 449 17.15 2.67 25.04
CA HIS A 449 16.05 3.37 24.36
C HIS A 449 15.86 4.77 24.94
N TYR A 450 15.30 5.66 24.11
CA TYR A 450 14.97 7.00 24.55
C TYR A 450 13.60 7.02 25.23
N TYR A 451 13.46 7.86 26.25
CA TYR A 451 12.15 8.10 26.85
C TYR A 451 11.22 8.81 25.86
N THR A 452 9.96 8.43 25.90
CA THR A 452 8.90 9.14 25.18
C THR A 452 8.25 10.16 26.14
N TYR A 453 8.10 11.39 25.64
CA TYR A 453 7.42 12.47 26.35
C TYR A 453 5.91 12.35 26.17
N HIS A 454 5.17 12.26 27.27
CA HIS A 454 3.72 12.25 27.30
C HIS A 454 3.17 13.56 27.87
N GLN A 455 2.74 14.45 26.99
CA GLN A 455 2.28 15.80 27.35
C GLN A 455 1.09 15.79 28.30
N GLY A 456 0.11 14.90 28.06
CA GLY A 456 -1.11 14.82 28.89
C GLY A 456 -0.88 14.37 30.33
N GLN A 457 0.16 13.60 30.56
CA GLN A 457 0.49 13.06 31.89
C GLN A 457 1.74 13.70 32.51
N ARG A 458 2.39 14.59 31.79
CA ARG A 458 3.62 15.28 32.20
C ARG A 458 4.71 14.37 32.77
N HIS A 459 4.91 13.22 32.12
CA HIS A 459 5.99 12.31 32.50
C HIS A 459 6.68 11.69 31.29
N LEU A 460 7.83 11.09 31.54
CA LEU A 460 8.59 10.32 30.56
C LEU A 460 8.31 8.84 30.78
N ARG A 461 8.15 8.10 29.68
CA ARG A 461 7.91 6.67 29.72
C ARG A 461 8.77 5.94 28.68
N CYS A 462 9.42 4.85 29.09
CA CYS A 462 10.10 3.97 28.15
C CYS A 462 9.10 2.97 27.56
N HIS A 463 8.91 3.00 26.26
CA HIS A 463 8.00 2.09 25.56
C HIS A 463 8.56 0.66 25.42
N HIS A 464 9.80 0.43 25.84
CA HIS A 464 10.41 -0.89 25.86
C HIS A 464 10.20 -1.61 27.18
N CYS A 465 10.49 -0.96 28.32
CA CYS A 465 10.44 -1.59 29.65
C CYS A 465 9.39 -0.98 30.59
N ASP A 466 8.61 0.00 30.14
CA ASP A 466 7.62 0.74 30.93
C ASP A 466 8.16 1.53 32.12
N SER A 467 9.48 1.74 32.18
CA SER A 467 10.07 2.64 33.15
C SER A 467 9.49 4.04 33.01
N GLN A 468 9.12 4.65 34.12
CA GLN A 468 8.54 5.98 34.17
C GLN A 468 9.44 6.93 34.95
N ARG A 469 9.50 8.18 34.53
CA ARG A 469 10.25 9.22 35.19
C ARG A 469 9.52 10.55 35.11
N ALA A 470 9.61 11.33 36.16
CA ALA A 470 9.14 12.71 36.12
C ALA A 470 10.03 13.54 35.17
N ILE A 471 9.42 14.54 34.53
CA ILE A 471 10.16 15.44 33.65
C ILE A 471 11.14 16.26 34.52
N PRO A 472 12.46 16.26 34.19
CA PRO A 472 13.44 17.09 34.91
C PRO A 472 13.07 18.57 34.79
N GLN A 473 13.28 19.33 35.85
CA GLN A 473 13.09 20.79 35.81
C GLN A 473 14.25 21.48 35.10
N GLN A 474 15.42 20.87 35.13
CA GLN A 474 16.63 21.38 34.49
C GLN A 474 17.34 20.24 33.76
N CYS A 475 18.04 20.61 32.70
CA CYS A 475 18.88 19.64 31.98
C CYS A 475 19.92 19.03 32.91
N PRO A 476 20.00 17.71 33.05
CA PRO A 476 21.02 17.05 33.87
C PRO A 476 22.44 17.29 33.39
N HIS A 477 22.64 17.66 32.13
CA HIS A 477 23.93 17.88 31.52
C HIS A 477 24.43 19.33 31.63
N CYS A 478 23.61 20.33 31.29
CA CYS A 478 24.03 21.74 31.24
C CYS A 478 23.29 22.65 32.20
N GLY A 479 22.27 22.18 32.90
CA GLY A 479 21.49 22.96 33.85
C GLY A 479 20.44 23.89 33.23
N SER A 480 20.30 23.92 31.91
CA SER A 480 19.29 24.75 31.25
C SER A 480 17.86 24.30 31.57
N THR A 481 16.96 25.26 31.67
CA THR A 481 15.52 24.97 31.83
C THR A 481 14.80 24.79 30.49
N ASN A 482 15.52 24.98 29.37
CA ASN A 482 14.93 24.89 28.03
C ASN A 482 14.86 23.44 27.51
N LEU A 483 14.07 22.62 28.19
CA LEU A 483 13.76 21.25 27.80
C LEU A 483 12.50 21.25 26.94
N VAL A 484 12.62 20.72 25.73
CA VAL A 484 11.55 20.75 24.73
C VAL A 484 11.24 19.36 24.20
N PRO A 485 9.97 19.04 23.93
CA PRO A 485 9.64 17.85 23.16
C PRO A 485 10.03 18.06 21.70
N VAL A 486 10.51 17.00 21.06
CA VAL A 486 10.88 17.05 19.65
C VAL A 486 9.62 16.95 18.79
N GLY A 487 9.46 17.84 17.81
CA GLY A 487 8.41 17.81 16.82
C GLY A 487 7.53 19.06 16.77
N MET A 488 7.11 19.41 15.56
CA MET A 488 6.16 20.50 15.29
C MET A 488 5.02 20.02 14.41
N GLY A 489 3.81 20.58 14.64
CA GLY A 489 2.67 20.34 13.78
C GLY A 489 2.68 21.21 12.51
N THR A 490 2.15 20.69 11.40
CA THR A 490 2.05 21.43 10.12
C THR A 490 1.17 22.68 10.20
N GLU A 491 0.11 22.65 11.00
CA GLU A 491 -0.79 23.79 11.19
C GLU A 491 -0.11 24.97 11.89
N GLN A 492 0.65 24.69 12.94
CA GLN A 492 1.39 25.71 13.66
C GLN A 492 2.41 26.39 12.77
N LEU A 493 3.09 25.62 11.92
CA LEU A 493 4.08 26.14 11.00
C LEU A 493 3.46 27.06 9.95
N GLU A 494 2.32 26.68 9.37
CA GLU A 494 1.59 27.50 8.40
C GLU A 494 1.24 28.89 8.97
N HIS A 495 0.64 28.93 10.15
CA HIS A 495 0.28 30.17 10.82
C HIS A 495 1.50 31.05 11.18
N SER A 496 2.61 30.40 11.49
CA SER A 496 3.82 31.11 11.91
C SER A 496 4.61 31.71 10.75
N LEU A 497 4.48 31.15 9.55
CA LEU A 497 5.19 31.63 8.35
C LEU A 497 4.50 32.82 7.68
N GLU A 498 3.19 32.96 7.84
CA GLU A 498 2.45 34.07 7.23
C GLU A 498 3.02 35.44 7.58
N PRO A 499 3.33 35.79 8.87
CA PRO A 499 3.93 37.06 9.23
C PRO A 499 5.36 37.25 8.71
N GLU A 500 6.13 36.15 8.56
CA GLU A 500 7.53 36.20 8.12
C GLU A 500 7.65 36.44 6.61
N PHE A 501 6.70 35.95 5.83
CA PHE A 501 6.69 36.06 4.36
C PHE A 501 5.33 36.58 3.85
N PRO A 502 5.02 37.87 4.12
CA PRO A 502 3.75 38.47 3.71
C PRO A 502 3.56 38.41 2.20
N GLY A 503 2.36 38.01 1.76
CA GLY A 503 2.01 37.97 0.35
C GLY A 503 2.50 36.72 -0.41
N VAL A 504 3.27 35.84 0.23
CA VAL A 504 3.69 34.59 -0.38
C VAL A 504 2.63 33.52 -0.11
N PRO A 505 2.13 32.83 -1.15
CA PRO A 505 1.21 31.73 -0.95
C PRO A 505 1.87 30.57 -0.18
N ILE A 506 1.16 30.05 0.82
CA ILE A 506 1.58 28.91 1.62
C ILE A 506 0.58 27.78 1.37
N SER A 507 1.03 26.66 0.87
CA SER A 507 0.22 25.48 0.59
C SER A 507 0.60 24.35 1.53
N ARG A 508 -0.37 23.89 2.34
CA ARG A 508 -0.21 22.72 3.19
C ARG A 508 -0.77 21.49 2.48
N ILE A 509 0.07 20.49 2.26
CA ILE A 509 -0.31 19.21 1.62
C ILE A 509 -0.09 18.08 2.61
N ASP A 510 -1.18 17.67 3.25
CA ASP A 510 -1.22 16.54 4.17
C ASP A 510 -2.54 15.76 4.00
N ARG A 511 -2.73 14.71 4.79
CA ARG A 511 -3.97 13.91 4.72
C ARG A 511 -5.23 14.71 4.98
N ASP A 512 -5.18 15.67 5.89
CA ASP A 512 -6.35 16.45 6.28
C ASP A 512 -6.77 17.42 5.18
N THR A 513 -5.80 18.00 4.47
CA THR A 513 -6.07 18.93 3.37
C THR A 513 -6.40 18.23 2.06
N THR A 514 -6.07 16.96 1.91
CA THR A 514 -6.26 16.17 0.68
C THR A 514 -7.34 15.08 0.79
N SER A 515 -8.08 15.05 1.88
CA SER A 515 -9.11 14.03 2.15
C SER A 515 -10.31 14.07 1.20
N ARG A 516 -10.58 15.22 0.59
CA ARG A 516 -11.67 15.38 -0.39
C ARG A 516 -11.19 14.94 -1.78
N LYS A 517 -12.06 14.23 -2.50
CA LYS A 517 -11.78 13.82 -3.88
C LYS A 517 -11.45 15.03 -4.75
N GLY A 518 -10.31 14.99 -5.43
CA GLY A 518 -9.84 16.05 -6.31
C GLY A 518 -9.12 17.21 -5.61
N ALA A 519 -9.07 17.25 -4.28
CA ALA A 519 -8.39 18.32 -3.55
C ALA A 519 -6.86 18.32 -3.79
N LEU A 520 -6.24 17.15 -3.83
CA LEU A 520 -4.81 17.00 -4.09
C LEU A 520 -4.45 17.48 -5.50
N GLU A 521 -5.18 17.06 -6.53
CA GLU A 521 -4.95 17.46 -7.92
C GLU A 521 -5.11 18.97 -8.10
N GLN A 522 -6.08 19.57 -7.43
CA GLN A 522 -6.32 21.01 -7.47
C GLN A 522 -5.16 21.78 -6.82
N GLN A 523 -4.68 21.34 -5.67
CA GLN A 523 -3.53 21.95 -4.99
C GLN A 523 -2.25 21.82 -5.82
N LEU A 524 -2.01 20.64 -6.42
CA LEU A 524 -0.87 20.42 -7.30
C LEU A 524 -0.93 21.28 -8.55
N ALA A 525 -2.11 21.49 -9.14
CA ALA A 525 -2.28 22.37 -10.30
C ALA A 525 -1.90 23.81 -9.96
N GLU A 526 -2.28 24.30 -8.78
CA GLU A 526 -1.86 25.65 -8.32
C GLU A 526 -0.34 25.77 -8.16
N VAL A 527 0.29 24.74 -7.60
CA VAL A 527 1.75 24.70 -7.44
C VAL A 527 2.46 24.70 -8.79
N HIS A 528 1.98 23.95 -9.76
CA HIS A 528 2.56 23.86 -11.10
C HIS A 528 2.42 25.11 -11.96
N ARG A 529 1.55 26.05 -11.58
CA ARG A 529 1.45 27.36 -12.25
C ARG A 529 2.72 28.21 -12.10
N GLY A 530 3.59 27.86 -11.14
CA GLY A 530 4.82 28.57 -10.88
C GLY A 530 4.66 29.78 -9.94
N GLY A 531 5.73 30.54 -9.80
CA GLY A 531 5.80 31.66 -8.87
C GLY A 531 6.25 31.28 -7.46
N ALA A 532 6.72 32.27 -6.71
CA ALA A 532 7.18 32.08 -5.33
C ALA A 532 6.08 31.46 -4.46
N ARG A 533 6.40 30.37 -3.77
CA ARG A 533 5.45 29.65 -2.93
C ARG A 533 6.19 28.83 -1.87
N ILE A 534 5.58 28.69 -0.70
CA ILE A 534 6.04 27.77 0.35
C ILE A 534 5.09 26.58 0.40
N LEU A 535 5.64 25.38 0.26
CA LEU A 535 4.93 24.12 0.41
C LEU A 535 5.29 23.52 1.77
N ILE A 536 4.28 23.17 2.56
CA ILE A 536 4.48 22.47 3.83
C ILE A 536 3.83 21.13 3.71
N GLY A 537 4.54 20.08 4.06
CA GLY A 537 3.98 18.75 3.99
C GLY A 537 4.77 17.69 4.69
N THR A 538 4.20 16.52 4.64
CA THR A 538 4.74 15.27 5.14
C THR A 538 5.25 14.45 3.98
N GLN A 539 5.46 13.17 4.20
CA GLN A 539 5.91 12.23 3.19
C GLN A 539 5.11 12.23 1.87
N MET A 540 3.85 12.72 1.89
CA MET A 540 3.04 12.83 0.67
C MET A 540 3.70 13.71 -0.41
N LEU A 541 4.39 14.77 -0.03
CA LEU A 541 5.09 15.64 -0.99
C LEU A 541 6.32 14.99 -1.62
N ALA A 542 6.94 14.04 -0.92
CA ALA A 542 8.14 13.36 -1.40
C ALA A 542 7.85 12.32 -2.48
N LYS A 543 6.62 11.82 -2.52
CA LYS A 543 6.25 10.64 -3.29
C LYS A 543 5.59 11.01 -4.64
N GLY A 544 6.24 10.67 -5.74
CA GLY A 544 5.65 10.67 -7.07
C GLY A 544 5.41 12.03 -7.75
N HIS A 545 5.54 13.15 -7.04
CA HIS A 545 5.26 14.47 -7.60
C HIS A 545 6.53 15.16 -8.10
N HIS A 546 6.43 15.79 -9.26
CA HIS A 546 7.49 16.57 -9.84
C HIS A 546 7.21 18.07 -9.62
N PHE A 547 8.16 18.76 -8.97
CA PHE A 547 8.08 20.19 -8.69
C PHE A 547 9.28 20.91 -9.34
N PRO A 548 9.16 21.34 -10.62
CA PRO A 548 10.30 21.92 -11.35
C PRO A 548 10.79 23.24 -10.78
N ASP A 549 9.93 24.00 -10.09
CA ASP A 549 10.27 25.31 -9.54
C ASP A 549 10.77 25.26 -8.08
N VAL A 550 10.79 24.08 -7.48
CA VAL A 550 11.34 23.90 -6.14
C VAL A 550 12.86 23.86 -6.18
N THR A 551 13.47 24.81 -5.49
CA THR A 551 14.93 24.96 -5.42
C THR A 551 15.49 24.78 -4.02
N LEU A 552 14.66 24.87 -2.99
CA LEU A 552 15.04 24.61 -1.60
C LEU A 552 14.10 23.56 -1.00
N VAL A 553 14.68 22.55 -0.40
CA VAL A 553 13.98 21.56 0.41
C VAL A 553 14.58 21.57 1.81
N ALA A 554 13.75 21.76 2.83
CA ALA A 554 14.18 21.76 4.22
C ALA A 554 13.54 20.60 4.98
N LEU A 555 14.37 19.83 5.69
CA LEU A 555 13.96 18.76 6.58
C LEU A 555 14.02 19.30 8.02
N LEU A 556 12.86 19.49 8.65
CA LEU A 556 12.73 20.22 9.90
C LEU A 556 12.80 19.34 11.13
N ASP A 557 12.40 18.07 11.03
CA ASP A 557 12.27 17.17 12.16
C ASP A 557 13.25 15.98 12.07
N VAL A 558 14.53 16.28 11.87
CA VAL A 558 15.59 15.27 11.86
C VAL A 558 15.75 14.62 13.24
N ASP A 559 15.67 15.40 14.30
CA ASP A 559 15.75 14.91 15.67
C ASP A 559 14.64 13.90 16.00
N GLY A 560 13.42 14.19 15.56
CA GLY A 560 12.29 13.29 15.74
C GLY A 560 12.50 11.93 15.07
N ALA A 561 13.22 11.89 13.97
CA ALA A 561 13.56 10.65 13.29
C ALA A 561 14.69 9.89 13.98
N LEU A 562 15.73 10.60 14.41
CA LEU A 562 16.94 9.97 15.03
C LEU A 562 16.67 9.45 16.45
N PHE A 563 15.78 10.08 17.20
CA PHE A 563 15.53 9.80 18.62
C PHE A 563 14.11 9.28 18.90
N SER A 564 13.43 8.78 17.88
CA SER A 564 12.12 8.16 18.04
C SER A 564 12.20 6.83 18.79
N ALA A 565 11.16 6.52 19.57
CA ALA A 565 10.95 5.19 20.12
C ALA A 565 10.68 4.13 19.03
N ASP A 566 10.25 4.55 17.85
CA ASP A 566 10.09 3.69 16.69
C ASP A 566 11.44 3.46 16.01
N PHE A 567 11.97 2.25 16.10
CA PHE A 567 13.28 1.90 15.52
C PHE A 567 13.33 2.02 13.99
N ARG A 568 12.18 2.09 13.31
CA ARG A 568 12.08 2.28 11.86
C ARG A 568 12.15 3.73 11.42
N ALA A 569 12.09 4.66 12.36
CA ALA A 569 12.04 6.09 12.03
C ALA A 569 13.30 6.58 11.30
N ALA A 570 14.48 6.12 11.69
CA ALA A 570 15.73 6.49 11.02
C ALA A 570 15.78 5.98 9.58
N GLU A 571 15.32 4.77 9.32
CA GLU A 571 15.21 4.21 7.96
C GLU A 571 14.27 5.05 7.10
N ARG A 572 13.09 5.37 7.61
CA ARG A 572 12.11 6.20 6.89
C ARG A 572 12.67 7.59 6.58
N PHE A 573 13.37 8.18 7.52
CA PHE A 573 14.03 9.45 7.33
C PHE A 573 15.10 9.38 6.23
N ALA A 574 15.95 8.37 6.24
CA ALA A 574 16.98 8.19 5.23
C ALA A 574 16.37 8.03 3.82
N GLN A 575 15.30 7.25 3.72
CA GLN A 575 14.56 7.07 2.47
C GLN A 575 13.97 8.40 1.98
N LEU A 576 13.36 9.15 2.87
CA LEU A 576 12.82 10.48 2.57
C LEU A 576 13.90 11.44 2.12
N TYR A 577 15.02 11.51 2.84
CA TYR A 577 16.14 12.38 2.48
C TYR A 577 16.67 12.10 1.08
N ILE A 578 16.90 10.84 0.73
CA ILE A 578 17.40 10.46 -0.60
C ILE A 578 16.40 10.84 -1.70
N GLN A 579 15.13 10.60 -1.48
CA GLN A 579 14.09 10.93 -2.47
C GLN A 579 13.96 12.43 -2.68
N VAL A 580 14.02 13.19 -1.62
CA VAL A 580 13.89 14.64 -1.63
C VAL A 580 15.13 15.29 -2.24
N SER A 581 16.33 14.85 -1.87
CA SER A 581 17.58 15.40 -2.44
C SER A 581 17.71 15.13 -3.93
N GLY A 582 17.11 14.07 -4.44
CA GLY A 582 17.04 13.79 -5.87
C GLY A 582 16.08 14.69 -6.66
N ARG A 583 15.24 15.47 -6.00
CA ARG A 583 14.19 16.28 -6.63
C ARG A 583 14.48 17.78 -6.65
N ALA A 584 15.27 18.28 -5.70
CA ALA A 584 15.63 19.68 -5.66
C ALA A 584 16.51 20.06 -6.88
N GLY A 585 16.18 21.17 -7.53
CA GLY A 585 17.01 21.74 -8.60
C GLY A 585 16.89 21.06 -9.96
N ARG A 586 15.77 20.44 -10.29
CA ARG A 586 15.48 19.94 -11.63
C ARG A 586 15.20 21.08 -12.60
N ALA A 587 15.19 20.80 -13.90
CA ALA A 587 14.97 21.77 -14.98
C ALA A 587 16.05 22.87 -15.09
N GLY A 588 17.32 22.53 -14.81
CA GLY A 588 18.46 23.44 -14.96
C GLY A 588 18.68 24.40 -13.79
N LYS A 589 17.84 24.35 -12.73
CA LYS A 589 18.01 25.14 -11.53
C LYS A 589 18.85 24.39 -10.50
N GLN A 590 19.75 25.13 -9.80
CA GLN A 590 20.53 24.56 -8.70
C GLN A 590 19.64 24.32 -7.47
N GLY A 591 19.59 23.09 -7.00
CA GLY A 591 18.86 22.72 -5.80
C GLY A 591 19.70 22.80 -4.52
N GLU A 592 19.04 23.09 -3.42
CA GLU A 592 19.60 23.05 -2.08
C GLU A 592 18.72 22.19 -1.15
N VAL A 593 19.36 21.38 -0.31
CA VAL A 593 18.71 20.64 0.77
C VAL A 593 19.29 21.09 2.09
N LEU A 594 18.43 21.52 2.99
CA LEU A 594 18.84 21.99 4.32
C LEU A 594 18.21 21.09 5.38
N LEU A 595 19.06 20.59 6.28
CA LEU A 595 18.62 19.78 7.43
C LEU A 595 18.93 20.58 8.70
N GLN A 596 17.98 20.66 9.62
CA GLN A 596 18.23 21.27 10.92
C GLN A 596 18.07 20.22 12.04
N THR A 597 19.04 20.17 12.94
CA THR A 597 19.10 19.17 14.00
C THR A 597 19.91 19.69 15.19
N HIS A 598 19.60 19.21 16.39
CA HIS A 598 20.44 19.44 17.57
C HIS A 598 21.64 18.48 17.60
N HIS A 599 21.70 17.49 16.71
CA HIS A 599 22.75 16.46 16.66
C HIS A 599 23.35 16.32 15.25
N PRO A 600 24.04 17.36 14.75
CA PRO A 600 24.63 17.31 13.41
C PRO A 600 25.70 16.20 13.27
N GLU A 601 26.28 15.77 14.39
CA GLU A 601 27.36 14.79 14.44
C GLU A 601 26.87 13.34 14.60
N HIS A 602 25.57 13.11 14.62
CA HIS A 602 25.01 11.76 14.79
C HIS A 602 25.56 10.79 13.73
N PRO A 603 26.09 9.61 14.14
CA PRO A 603 26.80 8.71 13.22
C PRO A 603 25.98 8.27 12.01
N LEU A 604 24.71 7.92 12.19
CA LEU A 604 23.82 7.53 11.09
C LEU A 604 23.58 8.70 10.13
N LEU A 605 23.37 9.91 10.66
CA LEU A 605 23.17 11.09 9.84
C LEU A 605 24.44 11.40 9.03
N GLN A 606 25.60 11.37 9.63
CA GLN A 606 26.86 11.63 8.94
C GLN A 606 27.15 10.58 7.87
N THR A 607 26.90 9.32 8.14
CA THR A 607 27.05 8.25 7.15
C THR A 607 26.11 8.48 5.96
N LEU A 608 24.84 8.80 6.21
CA LEU A 608 23.87 9.09 5.15
C LEU A 608 24.30 10.26 4.27
N LEU A 609 24.76 11.35 4.89
CA LEU A 609 25.13 12.57 4.18
C LEU A 609 26.43 12.44 3.39
N THR A 610 27.41 11.72 3.91
CA THR A 610 28.76 11.63 3.33
C THR A 610 28.96 10.40 2.45
N LYS A 611 28.36 9.26 2.81
CA LYS A 611 28.59 7.98 2.13
C LYS A 611 27.35 7.45 1.38
N GLY A 612 26.18 7.98 1.68
CA GLY A 612 24.94 7.62 1.00
C GLY A 612 24.12 6.53 1.67
N TYR A 613 23.06 6.11 0.98
CA TYR A 613 22.05 5.21 1.53
C TYR A 613 22.59 3.78 1.79
N ASP A 614 23.41 3.25 0.90
CA ASP A 614 23.92 1.87 1.04
C ASP A 614 24.73 1.70 2.32
N ASP A 615 25.64 2.62 2.62
CA ASP A 615 26.44 2.60 3.84
C ASP A 615 25.58 2.87 5.08
N PHE A 616 24.62 3.79 4.98
CA PHE A 616 23.63 4.01 6.04
C PHE A 616 22.88 2.72 6.36
N ALA A 617 22.36 2.04 5.33
CA ALA A 617 21.59 0.80 5.49
C ALA A 617 22.43 -0.31 6.11
N SER A 618 23.67 -0.45 5.70
CA SER A 618 24.62 -1.42 6.26
C SER A 618 24.88 -1.16 7.74
N GLN A 619 25.12 0.10 8.12
CA GLN A 619 25.30 0.49 9.51
C GLN A 619 24.04 0.27 10.34
N ALA A 620 22.88 0.64 9.82
CA ALA A 620 21.60 0.44 10.49
C ALA A 620 21.28 -1.04 10.71
N LEU A 621 21.59 -1.91 9.75
CA LEU A 621 21.44 -3.36 9.91
C LEU A 621 22.37 -3.91 10.99
N THR A 622 23.61 -3.44 11.05
CA THR A 622 24.55 -3.83 12.11
C THR A 622 24.03 -3.45 13.49
N GLU A 623 23.48 -2.26 13.64
CA GLU A 623 22.87 -1.81 14.90
C GLU A 623 21.67 -2.67 15.28
N ARG A 624 20.78 -2.99 14.33
CA ARG A 624 19.62 -3.85 14.57
C ARG A 624 20.02 -5.26 14.99
N LYS A 625 21.07 -5.80 14.40
CA LYS A 625 21.62 -7.09 14.79
C LYS A 625 22.11 -7.09 16.24
N THR A 626 22.81 -6.05 16.64
CA THR A 626 23.35 -5.90 17.99
C THR A 626 22.26 -5.83 19.06
N VAL A 627 21.15 -5.16 18.77
CA VAL A 627 20.03 -4.97 19.72
C VAL A 627 18.85 -5.90 19.47
N PHE A 628 19.01 -6.94 18.64
CA PHE A 628 18.00 -7.97 18.37
C PHE A 628 16.68 -7.42 17.81
N LEU A 629 16.75 -6.55 16.81
CA LEU A 629 15.57 -6.02 16.12
C LEU A 629 15.38 -6.69 14.75
N PRO A 630 14.16 -6.64 14.19
CA PRO A 630 13.94 -7.09 12.81
C PRO A 630 14.91 -6.42 11.82
N PRO A 631 15.40 -7.13 10.81
CA PRO A 631 15.01 -8.48 10.34
C PRO A 631 15.69 -9.65 11.05
N PHE A 632 16.48 -9.42 12.07
CA PHE A 632 17.21 -10.46 12.82
C PHE A 632 16.33 -11.20 13.83
N THR A 633 15.21 -10.62 14.16
CA THR A 633 14.12 -11.21 14.94
C THR A 633 12.81 -11.00 14.23
N SER A 634 11.76 -11.66 14.71
CA SER A 634 10.39 -11.50 14.23
C SER A 634 9.52 -10.89 15.32
N HIS A 635 8.63 -10.01 14.94
CA HIS A 635 7.69 -9.34 15.83
C HIS A 635 6.25 -9.75 15.52
N ILE A 636 5.46 -9.95 16.57
CA ILE A 636 4.00 -10.00 16.52
C ILE A 636 3.49 -9.09 17.64
N MET A 637 2.54 -8.22 17.32
CA MET A 637 1.98 -7.25 18.23
C MET A 637 0.49 -7.50 18.45
N PHE A 638 0.08 -7.46 19.71
CA PHE A 638 -1.34 -7.40 20.07
C PHE A 638 -1.66 -5.99 20.55
N ARG A 639 -2.73 -5.41 20.03
CA ARG A 639 -3.29 -4.13 20.50
C ARG A 639 -4.68 -4.35 21.03
N ALA A 640 -5.02 -3.60 22.07
CA ALA A 640 -6.36 -3.60 22.63
C ALA A 640 -6.81 -2.17 22.91
N GLU A 641 -8.09 -1.92 22.72
CA GLU A 641 -8.71 -0.61 22.89
C GLU A 641 -9.92 -0.73 23.80
N ASP A 642 -10.10 0.26 24.68
CA ASP A 642 -11.32 0.44 25.46
C ASP A 642 -11.62 1.93 25.70
N GLN A 643 -12.83 2.19 26.23
CA GLN A 643 -13.25 3.55 26.53
C GLN A 643 -12.84 3.99 27.93
N ASN A 644 -12.56 3.06 28.83
CA ASN A 644 -12.37 3.30 30.26
C ASN A 644 -10.91 3.27 30.71
N ASN A 645 -10.01 2.89 29.86
CA ASN A 645 -8.57 2.74 30.14
C ASN A 645 -8.23 1.71 31.24
N HIS A 646 -9.12 0.75 31.48
CA HIS A 646 -8.94 -0.31 32.50
C HIS A 646 -8.93 -1.71 31.88
N GLN A 647 -9.83 -1.96 30.94
CA GLN A 647 -10.06 -3.29 30.39
C GLN A 647 -8.98 -3.70 29.39
N ALA A 648 -8.49 -2.77 28.57
CA ALA A 648 -7.45 -3.07 27.60
C ALA A 648 -6.14 -3.51 28.25
N PRO A 649 -5.57 -2.77 29.23
CA PRO A 649 -4.37 -3.24 29.91
C PRO A 649 -4.60 -4.53 30.70
N LEU A 650 -5.77 -4.71 31.29
CA LEU A 650 -6.10 -5.94 32.01
C LEU A 650 -6.15 -7.15 31.06
N PHE A 651 -6.84 -7.01 29.93
CA PHE A 651 -6.90 -8.04 28.89
C PHE A 651 -5.50 -8.43 28.41
N LEU A 652 -4.68 -7.45 28.11
CA LEU A 652 -3.32 -7.70 27.62
C LEU A 652 -2.44 -8.35 28.70
N GLN A 653 -2.65 -8.03 29.97
CA GLN A 653 -1.96 -8.73 31.07
C GLN A 653 -2.40 -10.19 31.17
N GLN A 654 -3.69 -10.47 31.02
CA GLN A 654 -4.20 -11.84 30.95
C GLN A 654 -3.62 -12.60 29.77
N LEU A 655 -3.55 -11.94 28.60
CA LEU A 655 -2.94 -12.52 27.40
C LEU A 655 -1.44 -12.80 27.61
N ARG A 656 -0.73 -11.88 28.23
CA ARG A 656 0.69 -12.08 28.57
C ARG A 656 0.88 -13.29 29.47
N ASN A 657 0.05 -13.43 30.51
CA ASN A 657 0.09 -14.58 31.40
C ASN A 657 -0.19 -15.90 30.66
N LEU A 658 -1.14 -15.88 29.73
CA LEU A 658 -1.43 -17.02 28.86
C LEU A 658 -0.23 -17.42 28.02
N LEU A 659 0.44 -16.45 27.40
CA LEU A 659 1.64 -16.68 26.58
C LEU A 659 2.82 -17.18 27.42
N GLU A 660 3.04 -16.61 28.60
CA GLU A 660 4.10 -17.02 29.53
C GLU A 660 3.90 -18.42 30.09
N SER A 661 2.68 -18.86 30.26
CA SER A 661 2.34 -20.21 30.75
C SER A 661 2.20 -21.25 29.63
N SER A 662 2.37 -20.86 28.38
CA SER A 662 2.26 -21.79 27.25
C SER A 662 3.36 -22.86 27.28
N PRO A 663 3.04 -24.13 26.96
CA PRO A 663 4.05 -25.18 26.85
C PRO A 663 5.01 -24.95 25.67
N LEU A 664 4.66 -24.09 24.71
CA LEU A 664 5.50 -23.76 23.56
C LEU A 664 6.44 -22.58 23.81
N ARG A 665 6.36 -21.93 24.98
CA ARG A 665 7.27 -20.88 25.36
C ARG A 665 8.68 -21.42 25.55
N ASP A 666 9.67 -20.66 25.06
CA ASP A 666 11.11 -20.92 25.30
C ASP A 666 11.80 -19.68 25.87
N ASP A 667 13.09 -19.82 26.21
CA ASP A 667 13.88 -18.73 26.80
C ASP A 667 14.19 -17.59 25.84
N GLN A 668 13.99 -17.79 24.55
CA GLN A 668 14.27 -16.79 23.51
C GLN A 668 13.08 -15.88 23.26
N LEU A 669 11.89 -16.21 23.79
CA LEU A 669 10.73 -15.35 23.68
C LEU A 669 10.87 -14.13 24.58
N TRP A 670 10.71 -12.98 23.99
CA TRP A 670 10.65 -11.71 24.69
C TRP A 670 9.25 -11.12 24.57
N ILE A 671 8.63 -10.76 25.70
CA ILE A 671 7.33 -10.11 25.76
C ILE A 671 7.51 -8.72 26.38
N MET A 672 7.12 -7.68 25.65
CA MET A 672 7.18 -6.29 26.08
C MET A 672 5.77 -5.73 26.26
N GLY A 673 5.50 -5.20 27.43
CA GLY A 673 4.18 -4.65 27.76
C GLY A 673 3.37 -5.50 28.74
N PRO A 674 2.13 -5.12 29.06
CA PRO A 674 1.32 -4.07 28.41
C PRO A 674 1.86 -2.66 28.61
N VAL A 675 1.92 -1.90 27.55
CA VAL A 675 2.27 -0.47 27.57
C VAL A 675 1.27 0.29 26.69
N PRO A 676 1.02 1.59 26.94
CA PRO A 676 0.23 2.39 26.01
C PRO A 676 0.87 2.41 24.62
N CYS A 677 0.05 2.46 23.58
CA CYS A 677 0.55 2.70 22.23
C CYS A 677 1.22 4.07 22.14
N LEU A 678 2.04 4.29 21.10
CA LEU A 678 2.68 5.58 20.86
C LEU A 678 1.66 6.70 20.74
N GLN A 679 0.49 6.43 20.18
CA GLN A 679 -0.70 7.27 20.27
C GLN A 679 -1.66 6.63 21.29
N PRO A 680 -1.64 7.05 22.55
CA PRO A 680 -2.37 6.37 23.63
C PRO A 680 -3.89 6.48 23.55
N LYS A 681 -4.40 7.48 22.82
CA LYS A 681 -5.84 7.70 22.66
C LYS A 681 -6.18 8.08 21.23
N ARG A 682 -7.17 7.41 20.66
CA ARG A 682 -7.67 7.68 19.30
C ARG A 682 -9.18 7.46 19.25
N GLY A 683 -9.92 8.43 18.70
CA GLY A 683 -11.36 8.30 18.56
C GLY A 683 -12.11 8.03 19.90
N GLY A 684 -11.64 8.63 20.99
CA GLY A 684 -12.22 8.43 22.32
C GLY A 684 -11.85 7.12 23.03
N ARG A 685 -11.02 6.28 22.38
CA ARG A 685 -10.59 5.00 22.95
C ARG A 685 -9.13 5.03 23.37
N PHE A 686 -8.82 4.43 24.51
CA PHE A 686 -7.46 4.24 25.00
C PHE A 686 -6.87 2.98 24.39
N ARG A 687 -5.61 3.09 23.94
CA ARG A 687 -4.92 2.06 23.15
C ARG A 687 -3.70 1.54 23.90
N TRP A 688 -3.65 0.23 24.08
CA TRP A 688 -2.55 -0.49 24.72
C TRP A 688 -2.03 -1.59 23.82
N GLN A 689 -0.80 -2.01 24.06
CA GLN A 689 -0.14 -3.05 23.25
C GLN A 689 0.78 -3.93 24.06
N ILE A 690 0.97 -5.15 23.57
CA ILE A 690 2.12 -6.00 23.91
C ILE A 690 2.83 -6.39 22.61
N LEU A 691 4.15 -6.47 22.69
CA LEU A 691 4.98 -6.87 21.55
C LEU A 691 5.71 -8.17 21.90
N LEU A 692 5.58 -9.15 21.01
CA LEU A 692 6.30 -10.41 21.09
C LEU A 692 7.48 -10.37 20.13
N GLN A 693 8.65 -10.79 20.62
CA GLN A 693 9.87 -10.87 19.83
C GLN A 693 10.51 -12.24 20.00
N HIS A 694 10.93 -12.82 18.88
CA HIS A 694 11.60 -14.10 18.87
C HIS A 694 12.58 -14.17 17.69
N PRO A 695 13.77 -14.74 17.87
CA PRO A 695 14.72 -14.92 16.75
C PRO A 695 14.23 -15.93 15.71
N SER A 696 13.36 -16.88 16.07
CA SER A 696 12.74 -17.84 15.16
C SER A 696 11.29 -17.46 14.84
N ARG A 697 11.03 -17.09 13.59
CA ARG A 697 9.68 -16.81 13.11
C ARG A 697 8.75 -18.02 13.26
N ALA A 698 9.25 -19.20 12.93
CA ALA A 698 8.46 -20.42 13.00
C ALA A 698 8.00 -20.75 14.43
N ARG A 699 8.86 -20.57 15.41
CA ARG A 699 8.53 -20.79 16.83
C ARG A 699 7.53 -19.76 17.33
N LEU A 700 7.72 -18.50 16.97
CA LEU A 700 6.79 -17.43 17.34
C LEU A 700 5.40 -17.68 16.74
N GLN A 701 5.33 -18.07 15.49
CA GLN A 701 4.08 -18.40 14.81
C GLN A 701 3.35 -19.57 15.47
N ARG A 702 4.06 -20.62 15.85
CA ARG A 702 3.46 -21.77 16.55
C ARG A 702 2.92 -21.42 17.93
N LEU A 703 3.66 -20.63 18.69
CA LEU A 703 3.23 -20.14 20.01
C LEU A 703 1.94 -19.33 19.89
N VAL A 704 1.89 -18.39 18.96
CA VAL A 704 0.72 -17.53 18.74
C VAL A 704 -0.49 -18.35 18.25
N SER A 705 -0.30 -19.24 17.28
CA SER A 705 -1.36 -20.14 16.80
C SER A 705 -1.98 -20.95 17.94
N HIS A 706 -1.15 -21.54 18.79
CA HIS A 706 -1.62 -22.32 19.93
C HIS A 706 -2.37 -21.44 20.93
N SER A 707 -1.85 -20.26 21.24
CA SER A 707 -2.43 -19.36 22.23
C SER A 707 -3.73 -18.71 21.77
N LEU A 708 -3.88 -18.42 20.47
CA LEU A 708 -5.10 -17.83 19.91
C LEU A 708 -6.34 -18.70 20.13
N LYS A 709 -6.19 -20.00 20.18
CA LYS A 709 -7.30 -20.93 20.49
C LYS A 709 -7.88 -20.72 21.89
N LEU A 710 -7.09 -20.16 22.79
CA LEU A 710 -7.44 -19.96 24.18
C LEU A 710 -7.78 -18.50 24.54
N VAL A 711 -7.57 -17.56 23.62
CA VAL A 711 -7.79 -16.12 23.90
C VAL A 711 -9.24 -15.82 24.28
N ASN A 712 -10.21 -16.49 23.65
CA ASN A 712 -11.63 -16.30 23.94
C ASN A 712 -12.04 -16.79 25.34
N THR A 713 -11.20 -17.59 26.00
CA THR A 713 -11.41 -18.03 27.38
C THR A 713 -11.03 -16.95 28.40
N LEU A 714 -10.29 -15.93 27.99
CA LEU A 714 -9.89 -14.84 28.86
C LEU A 714 -11.11 -13.98 29.23
N PRO A 715 -11.29 -13.64 30.56
CA PRO A 715 -12.49 -12.94 31.02
C PRO A 715 -12.74 -11.60 30.31
N GLU A 716 -11.69 -10.85 29.99
CA GLU A 716 -11.80 -9.51 29.40
C GLU A 716 -11.83 -9.50 27.88
N SER A 717 -11.68 -10.65 27.20
CA SER A 717 -11.57 -10.73 25.74
C SER A 717 -12.77 -10.16 24.98
N ARG A 718 -13.97 -10.24 25.56
CA ARG A 718 -15.22 -9.73 24.98
C ARG A 718 -15.50 -8.27 25.30
N LYS A 719 -14.78 -7.69 26.26
CA LYS A 719 -14.98 -6.32 26.75
C LYS A 719 -14.10 -5.30 26.05
N VAL A 720 -13.15 -5.76 25.26
CA VAL A 720 -12.20 -4.92 24.53
C VAL A 720 -12.26 -5.22 23.05
N LYS A 721 -11.89 -4.22 22.25
CA LYS A 721 -11.59 -4.43 20.84
C LYS A 721 -10.10 -4.71 20.73
N TRP A 722 -9.73 -5.91 20.32
CA TRP A 722 -8.34 -6.29 20.19
C TRP A 722 -8.02 -6.75 18.77
N MET A 723 -6.75 -6.63 18.39
CA MET A 723 -6.24 -6.99 17.09
C MET A 723 -4.83 -7.56 17.20
N LEU A 724 -4.44 -8.31 16.20
CA LEU A 724 -3.11 -8.87 16.06
C LEU A 724 -2.46 -8.33 14.79
N ASP A 725 -1.19 -7.96 14.88
CA ASP A 725 -0.40 -7.46 13.75
C ASP A 725 0.91 -8.25 13.67
N VAL A 726 1.03 -9.04 12.61
CA VAL A 726 2.24 -9.80 12.30
C VAL A 726 3.17 -8.91 11.47
N ASP A 727 4.43 -8.89 11.84
CA ASP A 727 5.43 -8.01 11.22
C ASP A 727 4.97 -6.53 11.23
N PRO A 728 4.70 -5.96 12.41
CA PRO A 728 4.20 -4.59 12.49
C PRO A 728 5.23 -3.60 11.96
N THR A 729 4.76 -2.59 11.24
CA THR A 729 5.58 -1.52 10.69
C THR A 729 5.41 -0.20 11.44
N ASP A 730 4.32 -0.04 12.17
CA ASP A 730 4.07 1.08 13.09
C ASP A 730 4.24 0.59 14.52
N GLY A 731 5.14 1.22 15.23
CA GLY A 731 5.46 0.89 16.60
C GLY A 731 4.41 1.27 17.64
#